data_c24b61c0571f4f5621ac836eed99a2e6
#
_entry.id   c24b61c0571f4f5621ac836eed99a2e6
#
_cell.length_a   1.000
_cell.length_b   1.000
_cell.length_c   1.000
_cell.angle_alpha   90.00
_cell.angle_beta   90.00
_cell.angle_gamma   90.00
#
_symmetry.space_group_name_H-M   'P 1'
#
loop_
_entity.id
_entity.type
_entity.pdbx_description
1 polymer ?
#
loop_
_entity_poly.entity_id
_entity_poly.type
_entity_poly.pdbx_seq_one_letter_code
_entity_poly.pdbx_strand_id
1 'polypeptide(L)'
;MGTKKGNLSIDSENIFPIIKKWVYSDHDIFIRELVSNGCDAITKYKKLDMMGECELPDDYKGKIQVIVNPEEKTLKFIDNGIGMTAEEVEEYITQIAFSGATQFLEKYKDKTTEDEMIGHFGLGFYSAFMVADEVQIDTLSYKEGAAAVHWVSEGGTEYEMQEGNRTEVGTEITLYLNEDSLAFANEYRAREVLEKYCSFMPVEIFLSKANAEPEYETIDEADVLDTDEVVEHITEEPKEGEEGEPKQKAKIVKRPVSLSDIHPLWTKNPSDCTKDDYIEFYRKVFMDYKEPLFWIHLNMDYPFNLKGILYFPKINTEYDSIEGKIKLYNNQVFIADNIKEVIPEFLMVLKGVIDCPDLPLNVSRSALQNDGFVTKVADYISKKVADKLNGMFKTDRENYEKYWDDISPFIKFGCLKDEKFGEKVKDSMLFKNLDHKYLTLEDCIKANGGETAEETKAEETTDSEETKETPKTNIFYVTNEQQQSQYINMFKEQGQDAVILAHNIDSAFITYLEQKHDNVKFQRIDADVHESLKAEVAEEEKETFQKNADSLTEIFRKVLNNEKLDVKVEKLKDENIASMAVLSEESRRMEEMMKMYGMGGMDTGMFGGQASLILNADHPLVQYVVENKEGENVELICKQLYDLALLAHKPLSPQEMTAFVQRSNQIMRSEERRVGKECRSR
;
A
#
# COMPACT_ATOMS: atom_id res chain seq x y z
N MET A 1 38.31 49.87 -7.46
CA MET A 1 38.44 48.67 -8.28
C MET A 1 37.32 48.68 -9.31
N GLY A 2 37.66 48.66 -10.60
CA GLY A 2 36.65 48.61 -11.68
C GLY A 2 35.95 47.28 -11.73
N THR A 3 34.66 47.28 -12.06
CA THR A 3 33.82 46.07 -12.20
C THR A 3 34.39 45.21 -13.33
N LYS A 4 34.94 44.04 -13.01
CA LYS A 4 35.39 43.06 -13.99
C LYS A 4 34.25 42.10 -14.27
N LYS A 5 33.69 42.08 -15.46
CA LYS A 5 32.74 41.04 -15.94
C LYS A 5 33.56 39.96 -16.61
N GLY A 6 33.28 38.69 -16.30
CA GLY A 6 33.87 37.53 -16.92
C GLY A 6 32.87 36.37 -16.90
N ASN A 7 33.05 35.40 -17.78
CA ASN A 7 32.28 34.16 -17.80
C ASN A 7 32.94 33.15 -16.86
N LEU A 8 32.10 32.32 -16.22
CA LEU A 8 32.58 31.14 -15.50
C LEU A 8 33.08 30.11 -16.54
N SER A 9 34.23 29.50 -16.29
CA SER A 9 34.74 28.38 -17.09
C SER A 9 34.53 27.08 -16.32
N ILE A 10 34.17 26.03 -17.01
CA ILE A 10 34.05 24.66 -16.49
C ILE A 10 35.31 23.91 -16.91
N ASP A 11 35.96 23.24 -15.95
CA ASP A 11 37.06 22.34 -16.18
C ASP A 11 36.54 20.91 -16.31
N SER A 12 36.59 20.34 -17.51
CA SER A 12 36.05 19.03 -17.82
C SER A 12 36.82 17.90 -17.12
N GLU A 13 38.11 18.07 -16.79
CA GLU A 13 38.86 17.07 -16.00
C GLU A 13 38.30 16.87 -14.60
N ASN A 14 37.73 17.92 -14.01
CA ASN A 14 37.16 17.86 -12.67
C ASN A 14 35.68 17.43 -12.67
N ILE A 15 34.92 17.68 -13.73
CA ILE A 15 33.51 17.34 -13.82
C ILE A 15 33.28 15.85 -14.08
N PHE A 16 34.08 15.22 -14.91
CA PHE A 16 33.95 13.81 -15.28
C PHE A 16 33.96 12.85 -14.08
N PRO A 17 34.90 12.96 -13.10
CA PRO A 17 34.90 12.19 -11.89
C PRO A 17 33.66 12.41 -11.02
N ILE A 18 33.08 13.64 -11.05
CA ILE A 18 31.85 13.96 -10.31
C ILE A 18 30.66 13.22 -10.94
N ILE A 19 30.52 13.24 -12.26
CA ILE A 19 29.48 12.51 -12.98
C ILE A 19 29.58 11.02 -12.69
N LYS A 20 30.80 10.43 -12.83
CA LYS A 20 31.05 8.99 -12.59
C LYS A 20 30.71 8.53 -11.16
N LYS A 21 30.94 9.35 -10.12
CA LYS A 21 30.85 8.92 -8.71
C LYS A 21 29.65 9.44 -7.96
N TRP A 22 29.07 10.58 -8.36
CA TRP A 22 28.14 11.32 -7.49
C TRP A 22 26.79 11.64 -8.13
N VAL A 23 26.67 11.64 -9.46
CA VAL A 23 25.40 11.96 -10.12
C VAL A 23 24.44 10.79 -10.03
N TYR A 24 24.94 9.56 -10.13
CA TYR A 24 24.12 8.36 -10.11
C TYR A 24 24.48 7.47 -8.92
N SER A 25 23.45 7.13 -8.12
CA SER A 25 23.60 6.30 -6.93
C SER A 25 23.61 4.79 -7.23
N ASP A 26 23.08 4.38 -8.40
CA ASP A 26 22.95 3.00 -8.82
C ASP A 26 23.58 2.82 -10.21
N HIS A 27 24.47 1.86 -10.34
CA HIS A 27 25.16 1.58 -11.60
C HIS A 27 24.22 1.09 -12.70
N ASP A 28 23.12 0.45 -12.35
CA ASP A 28 22.10 -0.05 -13.29
C ASP A 28 21.47 1.05 -14.16
N ILE A 29 21.53 2.30 -13.71
CA ILE A 29 20.89 3.45 -14.36
C ILE A 29 21.40 3.71 -15.78
N PHE A 30 22.63 3.33 -16.10
CA PHE A 30 23.18 3.55 -17.45
C PHE A 30 22.32 2.89 -18.54
N ILE A 31 21.77 1.71 -18.30
CA ILE A 31 20.86 1.01 -19.23
C ILE A 31 19.62 1.88 -19.49
N ARG A 32 19.01 2.39 -18.42
CA ARG A 32 17.84 3.28 -18.54
C ARG A 32 18.15 4.52 -19.36
N GLU A 33 19.28 5.17 -19.12
CA GLU A 33 19.66 6.41 -19.81
C GLU A 33 19.96 6.18 -21.30
N LEU A 34 20.70 5.12 -21.64
CA LEU A 34 21.01 4.80 -23.03
C LEU A 34 19.76 4.39 -23.82
N VAL A 35 18.90 3.56 -23.23
CA VAL A 35 17.62 3.19 -23.86
C VAL A 35 16.70 4.39 -23.99
N SER A 36 16.65 5.29 -23.00
CA SER A 36 15.88 6.54 -23.08
C SER A 36 16.33 7.42 -24.23
N ASN A 37 17.65 7.55 -24.44
CA ASN A 37 18.21 8.31 -25.58
C ASN A 37 17.80 7.69 -26.91
N GLY A 38 17.80 6.36 -27.03
CA GLY A 38 17.31 5.66 -28.22
C GLY A 38 15.81 5.88 -28.44
N CYS A 39 15.00 5.87 -27.38
CA CYS A 39 13.56 6.21 -27.47
C CYS A 39 13.36 7.64 -27.99
N ASP A 40 14.11 8.61 -27.47
CA ASP A 40 14.03 10.00 -27.92
C ASP A 40 14.47 10.16 -29.38
N ALA A 41 15.51 9.45 -29.81
CA ALA A 41 15.96 9.45 -31.22
C ALA A 41 14.87 8.93 -32.16
N ILE A 42 14.19 7.85 -31.78
CA ILE A 42 13.08 7.27 -32.54
C ILE A 42 11.88 8.21 -32.54
N THR A 43 11.54 8.80 -31.40
CA THR A 43 10.43 9.75 -31.26
C THR A 43 10.64 10.99 -32.13
N LYS A 44 11.86 11.54 -32.15
CA LYS A 44 12.23 12.66 -33.02
C LYS A 44 12.05 12.30 -34.50
N TYR A 45 12.47 11.10 -34.90
CA TYR A 45 12.37 10.65 -36.30
C TYR A 45 10.91 10.52 -36.74
N LYS A 46 10.07 9.87 -35.94
CA LYS A 46 8.61 9.79 -36.18
C LYS A 46 7.95 11.16 -36.25
N LYS A 47 8.36 12.12 -35.41
CA LYS A 47 7.80 13.47 -35.42
C LYS A 47 8.20 14.26 -36.66
N LEU A 48 9.42 14.13 -37.13
CA LEU A 48 9.85 14.76 -38.37
C LEU A 48 9.05 14.27 -39.58
N ASP A 49 8.75 12.97 -39.64
CA ASP A 49 7.87 12.38 -40.65
C ASP A 49 6.46 12.95 -40.56
N MET A 50 5.84 12.97 -39.38
CA MET A 50 4.52 13.58 -39.15
C MET A 50 4.46 15.06 -39.54
N MET A 51 5.60 15.77 -39.45
CA MET A 51 5.71 17.18 -39.84
C MET A 51 6.03 17.36 -41.34
N GLY A 52 6.31 16.27 -42.07
CA GLY A 52 6.70 16.28 -43.49
C GLY A 52 8.13 16.79 -43.73
N GLU A 53 9.00 16.71 -42.72
CA GLU A 53 10.42 17.09 -42.82
C GLU A 53 11.32 15.90 -43.22
N CYS A 54 10.82 14.69 -43.18
CA CYS A 54 11.43 13.47 -43.73
C CYS A 54 10.34 12.48 -44.14
N GLU A 55 10.71 11.41 -44.80
CA GLU A 55 9.81 10.27 -45.13
C GLU A 55 10.37 9.01 -44.46
N LEU A 56 9.55 8.37 -43.61
CA LEU A 56 9.86 7.06 -43.05
C LEU A 56 9.49 5.95 -44.04
N PRO A 57 10.19 4.81 -44.05
CA PRO A 57 9.70 3.61 -44.77
C PRO A 57 8.29 3.21 -44.33
N ASP A 58 7.45 2.72 -45.25
CA ASP A 58 6.07 2.34 -44.94
C ASP A 58 5.95 1.28 -43.83
N ASP A 59 6.97 0.44 -43.68
CA ASP A 59 7.05 -0.62 -42.67
C ASP A 59 7.87 -0.25 -41.44
N TYR A 60 8.24 1.04 -41.28
CA TYR A 60 9.09 1.50 -40.19
C TYR A 60 8.46 1.21 -38.83
N LYS A 61 9.17 0.43 -38.03
CA LYS A 61 8.90 0.20 -36.60
C LYS A 61 10.11 0.65 -35.80
N GLY A 62 9.90 1.64 -34.94
CA GLY A 62 10.94 2.06 -34.01
C GLY A 62 11.31 0.92 -33.06
N LYS A 63 12.57 0.56 -33.00
CA LYS A 63 13.07 -0.53 -32.14
C LYS A 63 14.43 -0.22 -31.56
N ILE A 64 14.69 -0.77 -30.38
CA ILE A 64 16.02 -0.76 -29.75
C ILE A 64 16.45 -2.21 -29.55
N GLN A 65 17.65 -2.54 -29.98
CA GLN A 65 18.25 -3.85 -29.77
C GLN A 65 19.39 -3.72 -28.76
N VAL A 66 19.37 -4.56 -27.72
CA VAL A 66 20.45 -4.67 -26.75
C VAL A 66 21.13 -6.01 -26.95
N ILE A 67 22.44 -5.99 -27.24
CA ILE A 67 23.21 -7.19 -27.54
C ILE A 67 24.30 -7.37 -26.49
N VAL A 68 24.27 -8.51 -25.80
CA VAL A 68 25.26 -8.89 -24.80
C VAL A 68 26.30 -9.79 -25.42
N ASN A 69 27.59 -9.45 -25.32
CA ASN A 69 28.68 -10.30 -25.73
C ASN A 69 29.61 -10.64 -24.54
N PRO A 70 29.42 -11.82 -23.91
CA PRO A 70 30.28 -12.23 -22.79
C PRO A 70 31.73 -12.49 -23.16
N GLU A 71 32.02 -12.86 -24.41
CA GLU A 71 33.37 -13.20 -24.88
C GLU A 71 34.22 -11.94 -25.04
N GLU A 72 33.68 -10.91 -25.70
CA GLU A 72 34.29 -9.62 -25.88
C GLU A 72 34.08 -8.66 -24.71
N LYS A 73 33.27 -9.07 -23.70
CA LYS A 73 32.91 -8.24 -22.55
C LYS A 73 32.25 -6.94 -22.97
N THR A 74 31.40 -6.99 -24.00
CA THR A 74 30.71 -5.81 -24.53
C THR A 74 29.22 -5.87 -24.35
N LEU A 75 28.61 -4.69 -24.26
CA LEU A 75 27.18 -4.48 -24.29
C LEU A 75 26.87 -3.42 -25.34
N LYS A 76 26.01 -3.75 -26.31
CA LYS A 76 25.63 -2.86 -27.41
C LYS A 76 24.19 -2.40 -27.27
N PHE A 77 23.94 -1.14 -27.60
CA PHE A 77 22.62 -0.54 -27.73
C PHE A 77 22.46 0.00 -29.13
N ILE A 78 21.50 -0.49 -29.89
CA ILE A 78 21.26 -0.16 -31.28
C ILE A 78 19.85 0.37 -31.43
N ASP A 79 19.70 1.63 -31.81
CA ASP A 79 18.43 2.21 -32.20
C ASP A 79 18.35 2.46 -33.70
N ASN A 80 17.15 2.47 -34.26
CA ASN A 80 16.86 2.87 -35.62
C ASN A 80 16.21 4.27 -35.68
N GLY A 81 16.61 5.16 -34.76
CA GLY A 81 16.14 6.53 -34.67
C GLY A 81 16.79 7.47 -35.71
N ILE A 82 16.75 8.75 -35.42
CA ILE A 82 17.17 9.84 -36.33
C ILE A 82 18.66 9.80 -36.74
N GLY A 83 19.54 9.13 -35.95
CA GLY A 83 20.97 9.17 -36.11
C GLY A 83 21.56 10.56 -35.93
N MET A 84 22.90 10.71 -36.19
CA MET A 84 23.61 11.97 -36.02
C MET A 84 24.63 12.19 -37.17
N THR A 85 24.82 13.46 -37.57
CA THR A 85 25.94 13.88 -38.38
C THR A 85 27.21 14.11 -37.55
N ALA A 86 28.36 14.32 -38.16
CA ALA A 86 29.59 14.60 -37.42
C ALA A 86 29.49 15.87 -36.55
N GLU A 87 28.83 16.92 -37.05
CA GLU A 87 28.61 18.16 -36.32
C GLU A 87 27.63 17.93 -35.14
N GLU A 88 26.62 17.08 -35.32
CA GLU A 88 25.67 16.73 -34.26
C GLU A 88 26.33 15.85 -33.17
N VAL A 89 27.27 14.97 -33.54
CA VAL A 89 28.08 14.23 -32.56
C VAL A 89 28.95 15.19 -31.75
N GLU A 90 29.63 16.15 -32.38
CA GLU A 90 30.39 17.19 -31.67
C GLU A 90 29.48 18.04 -30.75
N GLU A 91 28.26 18.38 -31.15
CA GLU A 91 27.37 19.22 -30.37
C GLU A 91 26.71 18.44 -29.23
N TYR A 92 26.20 17.20 -29.44
CA TYR A 92 25.37 16.48 -28.49
C TYR A 92 26.12 15.48 -27.61
N ILE A 93 27.27 14.98 -28.09
CA ILE A 93 28.06 13.96 -27.39
C ILE A 93 29.25 14.57 -26.68
N THR A 94 29.92 15.58 -27.28
CA THR A 94 31.14 16.14 -26.71
C THR A 94 30.89 17.35 -25.78
N GLN A 95 29.68 17.95 -25.80
CA GLN A 95 29.35 19.05 -24.91
C GLN A 95 28.57 18.54 -23.69
N ILE A 96 29.23 18.48 -22.55
CA ILE A 96 28.61 18.04 -21.26
C ILE A 96 27.45 18.97 -20.88
N ALA A 97 26.33 18.38 -20.48
CA ALA A 97 25.08 19.07 -20.09
C ALA A 97 24.40 19.83 -21.25
N PHE A 98 24.65 19.43 -22.49
CA PHE A 98 23.89 19.92 -23.65
C PHE A 98 22.84 18.87 -24.06
N SER A 99 21.56 19.26 -24.14
CA SER A 99 20.47 18.35 -24.47
C SER A 99 19.91 18.58 -25.87
N GLY A 100 20.16 17.63 -26.77
CA GLY A 100 19.57 17.65 -28.10
C GLY A 100 18.04 17.46 -28.10
N ALA A 101 17.46 16.93 -27.01
CA ALA A 101 16.01 16.89 -26.82
C ALA A 101 15.46 18.29 -26.54
N THR A 102 16.08 19.04 -25.65
CA THR A 102 15.67 20.44 -25.34
C THR A 102 15.78 21.33 -26.57
N GLN A 103 16.86 21.22 -27.33
CA GLN A 103 17.01 21.98 -28.58
C GLN A 103 15.92 21.64 -29.61
N PHE A 104 15.57 20.36 -29.73
CA PHE A 104 14.49 19.92 -30.62
C PHE A 104 13.13 20.50 -30.17
N LEU A 105 12.84 20.46 -28.87
CA LEU A 105 11.62 21.05 -28.32
C LEU A 105 11.54 22.55 -28.55
N GLU A 106 12.63 23.29 -28.37
CA GLU A 106 12.68 24.74 -28.64
C GLU A 106 12.45 25.06 -30.13
N LYS A 107 13.04 24.26 -31.05
CA LYS A 107 12.88 24.44 -32.48
C LYS A 107 11.43 24.18 -32.94
N TYR A 108 10.75 23.25 -32.30
CA TYR A 108 9.40 22.79 -32.69
C TYR A 108 8.34 23.08 -31.64
N LYS A 109 8.51 24.10 -30.82
CA LYS A 109 7.66 24.46 -29.67
C LYS A 109 6.17 24.56 -29.97
N ASP A 110 5.79 24.96 -31.20
CA ASP A 110 4.40 25.07 -31.61
C ASP A 110 3.79 23.75 -32.08
N LYS A 111 4.57 22.69 -32.21
CA LYS A 111 4.16 21.39 -32.80
C LYS A 111 4.42 20.20 -31.90
N THR A 112 5.17 20.38 -30.81
CA THR A 112 5.54 19.30 -29.86
C THR A 112 5.33 19.74 -28.44
N THR A 113 4.93 18.82 -27.56
CA THR A 113 4.85 19.06 -26.12
C THR A 113 6.10 18.56 -25.41
N GLU A 114 6.47 19.19 -24.29
CA GLU A 114 7.61 18.78 -23.48
C GLU A 114 7.46 17.35 -22.96
N ASP A 115 6.22 16.91 -22.75
CA ASP A 115 5.86 15.60 -22.21
C ASP A 115 6.19 14.41 -23.14
N GLU A 116 6.59 14.67 -24.38
CA GLU A 116 6.87 13.60 -25.35
C GLU A 116 8.35 13.18 -25.43
N MET A 117 9.24 13.90 -24.73
CA MET A 117 10.67 13.58 -24.68
C MET A 117 11.08 13.12 -23.29
N ILE A 118 11.94 12.11 -23.24
CA ILE A 118 12.41 11.54 -21.99
C ILE A 118 13.65 12.34 -21.48
N GLY A 119 14.60 12.67 -22.34
CA GLY A 119 15.90 13.28 -22.00
C GLY A 119 15.85 14.81 -21.92
N HIS A 120 16.19 15.40 -20.75
CA HIS A 120 16.18 16.85 -20.55
C HIS A 120 17.55 17.45 -20.14
N PHE A 121 18.45 16.68 -19.53
CA PHE A 121 19.63 17.23 -18.85
C PHE A 121 20.96 17.13 -19.63
N GLY A 122 21.02 16.36 -20.70
CA GLY A 122 22.25 16.15 -21.48
C GLY A 122 23.40 15.46 -20.73
N LEU A 123 23.07 14.70 -19.68
CA LEU A 123 24.03 13.97 -18.84
C LEU A 123 23.89 12.45 -18.92
N GLY A 124 22.75 11.94 -19.39
CA GLY A 124 22.42 10.52 -19.40
C GLY A 124 23.45 9.65 -20.13
N PHE A 125 23.95 10.10 -21.29
CA PHE A 125 24.97 9.39 -22.07
C PHE A 125 26.22 9.10 -21.24
N TYR A 126 26.67 10.06 -20.44
CA TYR A 126 27.90 9.91 -19.66
C TYR A 126 27.84 8.87 -18.55
N SER A 127 26.66 8.36 -18.24
CA SER A 127 26.47 7.19 -17.33
C SER A 127 27.15 5.93 -17.89
N ALA A 128 27.33 5.83 -19.21
CA ALA A 128 28.05 4.74 -19.86
C ALA A 128 29.49 4.56 -19.32
N PHE A 129 30.15 5.66 -19.00
CA PHE A 129 31.53 5.64 -18.47
C PHE A 129 31.64 5.24 -17.00
N MET A 130 30.48 4.98 -16.31
CA MET A 130 30.51 4.35 -14.98
C MET A 130 30.84 2.86 -15.07
N VAL A 131 30.47 2.23 -16.19
CA VAL A 131 30.51 0.77 -16.38
C VAL A 131 31.48 0.33 -17.49
N ALA A 132 31.97 1.26 -18.32
CA ALA A 132 32.84 0.98 -19.45
C ALA A 132 34.16 1.73 -19.34
N ASP A 133 35.23 1.05 -19.76
CA ASP A 133 36.56 1.65 -19.96
C ASP A 133 36.67 2.37 -21.31
N GLU A 134 35.89 1.90 -22.30
CA GLU A 134 35.82 2.50 -23.64
C GLU A 134 34.37 2.49 -24.13
N VAL A 135 33.94 3.57 -24.77
CA VAL A 135 32.63 3.73 -25.41
C VAL A 135 32.84 4.09 -26.88
N GLN A 136 32.21 3.32 -27.77
CA GLN A 136 32.18 3.60 -29.19
C GLN A 136 30.78 3.97 -29.64
N ILE A 137 30.65 4.90 -30.59
CA ILE A 137 29.40 5.28 -31.24
C ILE A 137 29.59 5.17 -32.76
N ASP A 138 28.73 4.34 -33.38
CA ASP A 138 28.59 4.27 -34.84
C ASP A 138 27.21 4.81 -35.21
N THR A 139 27.13 5.91 -35.96
CA THR A 139 25.88 6.56 -36.27
C THR A 139 25.78 7.03 -37.72
N LEU A 140 24.55 6.99 -38.27
CA LEU A 140 24.20 7.53 -39.58
C LEU A 140 22.93 8.35 -39.48
N SER A 141 23.02 9.63 -39.86
CA SER A 141 21.89 10.54 -39.83
C SER A 141 20.89 10.25 -40.96
N TYR A 142 19.59 10.51 -40.68
CA TYR A 142 18.51 10.46 -41.69
C TYR A 142 18.66 11.48 -42.82
N LYS A 143 19.52 12.49 -42.64
CA LYS A 143 19.70 13.57 -43.62
C LYS A 143 20.34 13.02 -44.91
N GLU A 144 19.76 13.40 -46.03
CA GLU A 144 20.22 12.95 -47.35
C GLU A 144 21.68 13.34 -47.60
N GLY A 145 22.51 12.37 -47.97
CA GLY A 145 23.94 12.56 -48.23
C GLY A 145 24.81 12.66 -46.97
N ALA A 146 24.28 12.42 -45.78
CA ALA A 146 25.09 12.35 -44.57
C ALA A 146 26.09 11.17 -44.64
N ALA A 147 27.35 11.39 -44.19
CA ALA A 147 28.33 10.33 -44.02
C ALA A 147 28.13 9.65 -42.64
N ALA A 148 28.40 8.35 -42.58
CA ALA A 148 28.46 7.64 -41.32
C ALA A 148 29.61 8.14 -40.45
N VAL A 149 29.43 8.14 -39.14
CA VAL A 149 30.40 8.63 -38.16
C VAL A 149 30.75 7.52 -37.17
N HIS A 150 32.04 7.35 -36.94
CA HIS A 150 32.58 6.50 -35.87
C HIS A 150 33.29 7.39 -34.85
N TRP A 151 32.86 7.32 -33.59
CA TRP A 151 33.41 8.09 -32.48
C TRP A 151 33.81 7.15 -31.34
N VAL A 152 34.97 7.41 -30.71
CA VAL A 152 35.52 6.58 -29.62
C VAL A 152 36.03 7.47 -28.49
N SER A 153 35.82 7.07 -27.23
CA SER A 153 36.41 7.68 -26.05
C SER A 153 36.65 6.66 -24.94
N GLU A 154 37.81 6.78 -24.28
CA GLU A 154 38.19 5.98 -23.11
C GLU A 154 37.72 6.61 -21.78
N GLY A 155 36.76 7.52 -21.80
CA GLY A 155 36.16 8.10 -20.60
C GLY A 155 36.99 9.20 -19.94
N GLY A 156 37.87 9.83 -20.71
CA GLY A 156 38.56 11.05 -20.35
C GLY A 156 37.99 12.29 -21.04
N THR A 157 38.81 13.30 -21.25
CA THR A 157 38.46 14.53 -21.99
C THR A 157 38.78 14.41 -23.49
N GLU A 158 39.40 13.32 -23.91
CA GLU A 158 39.82 13.06 -25.27
C GLU A 158 38.84 12.11 -25.97
N TYR A 159 38.65 12.32 -27.25
CA TYR A 159 37.92 11.44 -28.14
C TYR A 159 38.58 11.39 -29.53
N GLU A 160 38.30 10.33 -30.25
CA GLU A 160 38.64 10.21 -31.67
C GLU A 160 37.34 10.12 -32.49
N MET A 161 37.32 10.79 -33.65
CA MET A 161 36.16 10.74 -34.54
C MET A 161 36.67 10.60 -35.99
N GLN A 162 36.06 9.68 -36.74
CA GLN A 162 36.39 9.41 -38.14
C GLN A 162 35.14 9.01 -38.92
N GLU A 163 35.27 8.86 -40.25
CA GLU A 163 34.22 8.32 -41.09
C GLU A 163 33.90 6.86 -40.68
N GLY A 164 32.62 6.56 -40.47
CA GLY A 164 32.15 5.25 -40.07
C GLY A 164 31.72 4.38 -41.24
N ASN A 165 31.36 3.13 -40.94
CA ASN A 165 30.93 2.14 -41.93
C ASN A 165 29.43 1.79 -41.85
N ARG A 166 28.66 2.49 -41.04
CA ARG A 166 27.22 2.20 -40.83
C ARG A 166 26.45 2.53 -42.13
N THR A 167 25.56 1.62 -42.53
CA THR A 167 24.74 1.75 -43.75
C THR A 167 23.27 2.03 -43.49
N GLU A 168 22.83 1.80 -42.26
CA GLU A 168 21.44 2.01 -41.85
C GLU A 168 21.33 3.25 -40.93
N VAL A 169 20.26 4.02 -41.11
CA VAL A 169 19.98 5.19 -40.25
C VAL A 169 19.77 4.75 -38.81
N GLY A 170 20.32 5.50 -37.87
CA GLY A 170 20.24 5.24 -36.43
C GLY A 170 21.59 5.26 -35.75
N THR A 171 21.62 4.80 -34.50
CA THR A 171 22.86 4.85 -33.68
C THR A 171 23.12 3.50 -33.01
N GLU A 172 24.39 3.07 -33.02
CA GLU A 172 24.89 1.94 -32.26
C GLU A 172 25.89 2.47 -31.22
N ILE A 173 25.67 2.15 -29.94
CA ILE A 173 26.59 2.45 -28.83
C ILE A 173 27.16 1.14 -28.32
N THR A 174 28.45 0.97 -28.38
CA THR A 174 29.17 -0.20 -27.86
C THR A 174 29.95 0.19 -26.61
N LEU A 175 29.67 -0.52 -25.51
CA LEU A 175 30.33 -0.39 -24.22
C LEU A 175 31.32 -1.53 -24.03
N TYR A 176 32.62 -1.25 -23.87
CA TYR A 176 33.62 -2.19 -23.41
C TYR A 176 33.69 -2.14 -21.90
N LEU A 177 33.09 -3.15 -21.26
CA LEU A 177 32.81 -3.14 -19.81
C LEU A 177 34.09 -3.24 -18.99
N ASN A 178 34.23 -2.40 -17.97
CA ASN A 178 35.27 -2.48 -16.98
C ASN A 178 35.16 -3.72 -16.09
N GLU A 179 36.20 -4.05 -15.33
CA GLU A 179 36.27 -5.26 -14.50
C GLU A 179 35.15 -5.31 -13.43
N ASP A 180 34.79 -4.19 -12.84
CA ASP A 180 33.75 -4.09 -11.80
C ASP A 180 32.34 -4.28 -12.35
N SER A 181 32.17 -4.11 -13.66
CA SER A 181 30.85 -4.12 -14.33
C SER A 181 30.62 -5.34 -15.23
N LEU A 182 31.50 -6.34 -15.21
CA LEU A 182 31.37 -7.57 -16.02
C LEU A 182 30.07 -8.34 -15.77
N ALA A 183 29.40 -8.12 -14.68
CA ALA A 183 28.08 -8.69 -14.42
C ALA A 183 27.06 -8.32 -15.51
N PHE A 184 27.19 -7.17 -16.17
CA PHE A 184 26.32 -6.75 -17.26
C PHE A 184 26.62 -7.45 -18.60
N ALA A 185 27.79 -8.12 -18.76
CA ALA A 185 28.04 -9.00 -19.87
C ALA A 185 27.27 -10.34 -19.79
N ASN A 186 26.29 -10.41 -18.90
CA ASN A 186 25.40 -11.56 -18.69
C ASN A 186 23.98 -11.22 -19.12
N GLU A 187 23.37 -12.05 -19.97
CA GLU A 187 22.01 -11.83 -20.48
C GLU A 187 20.97 -11.74 -19.36
N TYR A 188 21.07 -12.57 -18.32
CA TYR A 188 20.10 -12.54 -17.20
C TYR A 188 20.16 -11.22 -16.43
N ARG A 189 21.38 -10.70 -16.22
CA ARG A 189 21.55 -9.41 -15.53
C ARG A 189 21.07 -8.24 -16.39
N ALA A 190 21.40 -8.24 -17.66
CA ALA A 190 20.94 -7.22 -18.60
C ALA A 190 19.39 -7.25 -18.69
N ARG A 191 18.78 -8.42 -18.77
CA ARG A 191 17.33 -8.62 -18.78
C ARG A 191 16.67 -8.07 -17.51
N GLU A 192 17.18 -8.43 -16.33
CA GLU A 192 16.67 -7.96 -15.05
C GLU A 192 16.62 -6.43 -14.99
N VAL A 193 17.68 -5.77 -15.45
CA VAL A 193 17.76 -4.31 -15.44
C VAL A 193 16.85 -3.67 -16.49
N LEU A 194 16.79 -4.24 -17.69
CA LEU A 194 15.86 -3.81 -18.74
C LEU A 194 14.40 -3.95 -18.28
N GLU A 195 14.04 -5.08 -17.68
CA GLU A 195 12.70 -5.30 -17.15
C GLU A 195 12.38 -4.35 -15.99
N LYS A 196 13.36 -4.01 -15.15
CA LYS A 196 13.18 -3.06 -14.06
C LYS A 196 12.82 -1.65 -14.56
N TYR A 197 13.59 -1.14 -15.53
CA TYR A 197 13.50 0.27 -15.93
C TYR A 197 12.70 0.51 -17.21
N CYS A 198 12.70 -0.46 -18.14
CA CYS A 198 12.30 -0.24 -19.52
C CYS A 198 11.04 -1.02 -19.92
N SER A 199 10.41 -1.82 -19.01
CA SER A 199 9.25 -2.67 -19.34
C SER A 199 8.06 -1.97 -19.97
N PHE A 200 7.94 -0.66 -19.83
CA PHE A 200 6.82 0.11 -20.34
C PHE A 200 7.25 1.29 -21.23
N MET A 201 8.52 1.33 -21.63
CA MET A 201 8.98 2.39 -22.54
C MET A 201 8.23 2.33 -23.89
N PRO A 202 8.01 3.48 -24.56
CA PRO A 202 7.13 3.61 -25.72
C PRO A 202 7.75 3.10 -27.04
N VAL A 203 8.78 2.29 -26.96
CA VAL A 203 9.50 1.68 -28.09
C VAL A 203 9.75 0.20 -27.80
N GLU A 204 9.66 -0.66 -28.83
CA GLU A 204 9.98 -2.08 -28.70
C GLU A 204 11.48 -2.26 -28.38
N ILE A 205 11.76 -3.05 -27.33
CA ILE A 205 13.13 -3.31 -26.85
C ILE A 205 13.39 -4.81 -26.89
N PHE A 206 14.43 -5.21 -27.62
CA PHE A 206 14.82 -6.60 -27.79
C PHE A 206 16.19 -6.84 -27.15
N LEU A 207 16.30 -7.98 -26.45
CA LEU A 207 17.58 -8.44 -25.87
C LEU A 207 18.01 -9.72 -26.56
N SER A 208 19.27 -9.76 -26.97
CA SER A 208 19.89 -10.94 -27.55
C SER A 208 21.32 -11.11 -27.07
N LYS A 209 21.83 -12.34 -27.19
CA LYS A 209 23.25 -12.67 -26.98
C LYS A 209 23.97 -12.70 -28.32
N ALA A 210 25.13 -12.08 -28.38
CA ALA A 210 25.99 -12.19 -29.56
C ALA A 210 26.35 -13.67 -29.84
N ASN A 211 26.36 -14.04 -31.10
CA ASN A 211 26.71 -15.41 -31.55
C ASN A 211 25.79 -16.51 -30.95
N ALA A 212 24.56 -16.18 -30.50
CA ALA A 212 23.61 -17.18 -30.05
C ALA A 212 23.18 -18.08 -31.22
N GLU A 213 23.08 -19.37 -30.96
CA GLU A 213 22.45 -20.29 -31.92
C GLU A 213 20.98 -19.93 -32.08
N PRO A 214 20.39 -19.97 -33.31
CA PRO A 214 18.97 -19.71 -33.48
C PRO A 214 18.11 -20.66 -32.66
N GLU A 215 17.19 -20.14 -31.87
CA GLU A 215 16.13 -20.92 -31.26
C GLU A 215 15.00 -21.14 -32.28
N TYR A 216 14.34 -22.29 -32.19
CA TYR A 216 13.26 -22.63 -33.10
C TYR A 216 11.95 -22.84 -32.34
N GLU A 217 10.85 -22.45 -32.94
CA GLU A 217 9.51 -22.76 -32.46
C GLU A 217 8.67 -23.37 -33.57
N THR A 218 7.68 -24.19 -33.17
CA THR A 218 6.75 -24.83 -34.12
C THR A 218 5.38 -24.21 -33.93
N ILE A 219 4.87 -23.57 -34.98
CA ILE A 219 3.58 -22.88 -35.02
C ILE A 219 2.67 -23.55 -36.05
N ASP A 220 1.36 -23.25 -36.00
CA ASP A 220 0.46 -23.69 -37.05
C ASP A 220 0.76 -22.93 -38.36
N GLU A 221 0.66 -23.59 -39.50
CA GLU A 221 0.98 -23.03 -40.83
C GLU A 221 0.17 -21.75 -41.12
N ALA A 222 -1.04 -21.65 -40.59
CA ALA A 222 -1.89 -20.47 -40.72
C ALA A 222 -1.38 -19.22 -39.96
N ASP A 223 -0.47 -19.42 -38.97
CA ASP A 223 0.09 -18.35 -38.13
C ASP A 223 1.47 -17.90 -38.63
N VAL A 224 1.95 -18.44 -39.75
CA VAL A 224 3.23 -18.03 -40.36
C VAL A 224 3.07 -16.67 -41.00
N LEU A 225 3.96 -15.73 -40.67
CA LEU A 225 4.03 -14.39 -41.24
C LEU A 225 5.01 -14.36 -42.42
N ASP A 226 4.82 -13.42 -43.36
CA ASP A 226 5.76 -13.20 -44.45
C ASP A 226 7.19 -12.86 -44.03
N THR A 227 7.33 -12.42 -42.80
CA THR A 227 8.62 -12.06 -42.17
C THR A 227 9.32 -13.24 -41.48
N ASP A 228 8.67 -14.40 -41.36
CA ASP A 228 9.23 -15.53 -40.63
C ASP A 228 10.21 -16.32 -41.47
N GLU A 229 11.33 -16.69 -40.89
CA GLU A 229 12.28 -17.62 -41.48
C GLU A 229 11.84 -19.05 -41.20
N VAL A 230 11.14 -19.66 -42.21
CA VAL A 230 10.65 -21.03 -42.11
C VAL A 230 11.79 -22.00 -42.38
N VAL A 231 12.08 -22.84 -41.40
CA VAL A 231 13.14 -23.86 -41.49
C VAL A 231 12.63 -25.18 -42.03
N GLU A 232 11.40 -25.57 -41.63
CA GLU A 232 10.81 -26.87 -41.99
C GLU A 232 9.29 -26.80 -41.89
N HIS A 233 8.60 -27.43 -42.85
CA HIS A 233 7.14 -27.67 -42.81
C HIS A 233 6.88 -29.08 -42.26
N ILE A 234 6.06 -29.18 -41.21
CA ILE A 234 5.78 -30.43 -40.48
C ILE A 234 4.30 -30.76 -40.63
N THR A 235 4.01 -31.96 -41.12
CA THR A 235 2.65 -32.50 -41.13
C THR A 235 2.49 -33.41 -39.92
N GLU A 236 1.66 -33.04 -38.97
CA GLU A 236 1.38 -33.83 -37.76
C GLU A 236 0.16 -34.70 -38.04
N GLU A 237 0.37 -36.04 -38.17
CA GLU A 237 -0.70 -36.98 -38.31
C GLU A 237 -1.49 -37.12 -36.98
N PRO A 238 -2.83 -37.30 -37.06
CA PRO A 238 -3.64 -37.54 -35.86
C PRO A 238 -3.13 -38.78 -35.09
N LYS A 239 -3.13 -38.70 -33.78
CA LYS A 239 -2.77 -39.85 -32.93
C LYS A 239 -3.76 -40.99 -33.14
N GLU A 240 -3.25 -42.27 -33.08
CA GLU A 240 -4.09 -43.45 -33.21
C GLU A 240 -5.34 -43.38 -32.32
N GLY A 241 -6.52 -43.21 -32.96
CA GLY A 241 -7.83 -43.13 -32.28
C GLY A 241 -8.49 -41.76 -32.29
N GLU A 242 -7.87 -40.72 -32.83
CA GLU A 242 -8.50 -39.43 -33.05
C GLU A 242 -8.91 -39.28 -34.55
N GLU A 243 -10.19 -39.03 -34.81
CA GLU A 243 -10.68 -38.63 -36.15
C GLU A 243 -10.39 -37.14 -36.35
N GLY A 244 -9.41 -36.77 -37.19
CA GLY A 244 -9.09 -35.41 -37.54
C GLY A 244 -8.25 -35.34 -38.82
N GLU A 245 -8.29 -34.19 -39.49
CA GLU A 245 -7.39 -33.92 -40.63
C GLU A 245 -5.97 -33.63 -40.13
N PRO A 246 -4.92 -34.00 -40.93
CA PRO A 246 -3.54 -33.72 -40.58
C PRO A 246 -3.32 -32.24 -40.36
N LYS A 247 -2.74 -31.84 -39.23
CA LYS A 247 -2.41 -30.44 -38.96
C LYS A 247 -1.10 -30.08 -39.63
N GLN A 248 -1.12 -29.00 -40.42
CA GLN A 248 0.07 -28.43 -41.03
C GLN A 248 0.71 -27.45 -40.04
N LYS A 249 1.98 -27.68 -39.70
CA LYS A 249 2.77 -26.83 -38.85
C LYS A 249 4.05 -26.40 -39.54
N ALA A 250 4.55 -25.24 -39.18
CA ALA A 250 5.85 -24.75 -39.64
C ALA A 250 6.81 -24.61 -38.45
N LYS A 251 8.03 -25.09 -38.63
CA LYS A 251 9.13 -24.79 -37.71
C LYS A 251 9.83 -23.54 -38.21
N ILE A 252 9.72 -22.49 -37.43
CA ILE A 252 10.31 -21.17 -37.74
C ILE A 252 11.45 -20.86 -36.77
N VAL A 253 12.33 -19.94 -37.16
CA VAL A 253 13.22 -19.29 -36.21
C VAL A 253 12.36 -18.49 -35.23
N LYS A 254 12.55 -18.73 -33.95
CA LYS A 254 11.74 -18.12 -32.88
C LYS A 254 11.76 -16.62 -33.00
N ARG A 255 10.58 -16.01 -33.05
CA ARG A 255 10.42 -14.55 -33.16
C ARG A 255 11.01 -13.88 -31.94
N PRO A 256 11.78 -12.78 -32.09
CA PRO A 256 12.25 -12.00 -30.96
C PRO A 256 11.04 -11.40 -30.21
N VAL A 257 11.04 -11.57 -28.88
CA VAL A 257 9.97 -11.03 -28.01
C VAL A 257 10.45 -9.71 -27.43
N SER A 258 9.62 -8.67 -27.60
CA SER A 258 9.90 -7.38 -26.96
C SER A 258 9.78 -7.48 -25.43
N LEU A 259 10.73 -6.90 -24.72
CA LEU A 259 10.73 -6.76 -23.26
C LEU A 259 9.82 -5.61 -22.80
N SER A 260 9.50 -4.66 -23.69
CA SER A 260 8.67 -3.50 -23.39
C SER A 260 7.23 -3.72 -23.87
N ASP A 261 6.30 -3.24 -23.06
CA ASP A 261 4.89 -3.08 -23.41
C ASP A 261 4.66 -1.60 -23.78
N ILE A 262 4.63 -1.32 -25.08
CA ILE A 262 4.55 0.05 -25.59
C ILE A 262 3.19 0.74 -25.40
N HIS A 263 2.16 -0.04 -25.03
CA HIS A 263 0.81 0.43 -24.77
C HIS A 263 0.31 -0.06 -23.40
N PRO A 264 0.96 0.34 -22.32
CA PRO A 264 0.62 -0.14 -20.99
C PRO A 264 -0.83 0.24 -20.63
N LEU A 265 -1.47 -0.61 -19.81
CA LEU A 265 -2.89 -0.50 -19.51
C LEU A 265 -3.31 0.88 -19.01
N TRP A 266 -2.47 1.55 -18.22
CA TRP A 266 -2.78 2.88 -17.66
C TRP A 266 -2.81 4.01 -18.68
N THR A 267 -2.28 3.79 -19.91
CA THR A 267 -2.35 4.79 -20.99
C THR A 267 -3.64 4.70 -21.80
N LYS A 268 -4.36 3.58 -21.69
CA LYS A 268 -5.63 3.34 -22.37
C LYS A 268 -6.78 4.12 -21.71
N ASN A 269 -7.84 4.38 -22.46
CA ASN A 269 -9.04 4.94 -21.86
C ASN A 269 -9.71 3.90 -20.95
N PRO A 270 -10.12 4.25 -19.72
CA PRO A 270 -10.79 3.32 -18.80
C PRO A 270 -12.03 2.63 -19.38
N SER A 271 -12.73 3.29 -20.33
CA SER A 271 -13.89 2.72 -21.02
C SER A 271 -13.57 1.54 -21.95
N ASP A 272 -12.31 1.46 -22.39
CA ASP A 272 -11.84 0.46 -23.36
C ASP A 272 -11.16 -0.73 -22.65
N CYS A 273 -11.09 -0.70 -21.32
CA CYS A 273 -10.45 -1.72 -20.49
C CYS A 273 -11.50 -2.63 -19.84
N THR A 274 -11.29 -3.93 -19.93
CA THR A 274 -12.12 -4.95 -19.29
C THR A 274 -11.62 -5.28 -17.87
N LYS A 275 -12.46 -5.96 -17.07
CA LYS A 275 -12.04 -6.46 -15.76
C LYS A 275 -10.82 -7.38 -15.85
N ASP A 276 -10.80 -8.23 -16.86
CA ASP A 276 -9.72 -9.21 -17.05
C ASP A 276 -8.40 -8.53 -17.40
N ASP A 277 -8.42 -7.44 -18.17
CA ASP A 277 -7.22 -6.63 -18.45
C ASP A 277 -6.59 -6.08 -17.16
N TYR A 278 -7.42 -5.58 -16.21
CA TYR A 278 -6.91 -5.08 -14.93
C TYR A 278 -6.33 -6.18 -14.06
N ILE A 279 -6.94 -7.36 -14.03
CA ILE A 279 -6.46 -8.51 -13.23
C ILE A 279 -5.16 -9.06 -13.82
N GLU A 280 -5.09 -9.20 -15.15
CA GLU A 280 -3.90 -9.67 -15.85
C GLU A 280 -2.72 -8.71 -15.65
N PHE A 281 -2.98 -7.41 -15.82
CA PHE A 281 -1.99 -6.37 -15.57
C PHE A 281 -1.48 -6.40 -14.11
N TYR A 282 -2.39 -6.54 -13.14
CA TYR A 282 -2.03 -6.65 -11.73
C TYR A 282 -1.11 -7.84 -11.47
N ARG A 283 -1.46 -9.01 -12.00
CA ARG A 283 -0.64 -10.24 -11.86
C ARG A 283 0.73 -10.08 -12.52
N LYS A 284 0.78 -9.50 -13.71
CA LYS A 284 2.02 -9.26 -14.47
C LYS A 284 2.97 -8.32 -13.73
N VAL A 285 2.48 -7.20 -13.22
CA VAL A 285 3.32 -6.14 -12.63
C VAL A 285 3.73 -6.42 -11.20
N PHE A 286 2.85 -7.03 -10.40
CA PHE A 286 3.09 -7.24 -8.96
C PHE A 286 3.40 -8.69 -8.59
N MET A 287 3.34 -9.61 -9.54
CA MET A 287 3.54 -11.05 -9.33
C MET A 287 2.65 -11.60 -8.19
N ASP A 288 1.46 -11.00 -8.05
CA ASP A 288 0.46 -11.35 -7.04
C ASP A 288 -0.73 -12.02 -7.70
N TYR A 289 -0.94 -13.29 -7.37
CA TYR A 289 -2.03 -14.10 -7.95
C TYR A 289 -3.35 -13.96 -7.20
N LYS A 290 -3.37 -13.29 -6.04
CA LYS A 290 -4.62 -12.94 -5.35
C LYS A 290 -5.31 -11.82 -6.13
N GLU A 291 -6.61 -11.94 -6.34
CA GLU A 291 -7.35 -10.86 -7.01
C GLU A 291 -7.44 -9.64 -6.10
N PRO A 292 -7.22 -8.43 -6.64
CA PRO A 292 -7.46 -7.21 -5.89
C PRO A 292 -8.97 -7.03 -5.63
N LEU A 293 -9.32 -6.35 -4.54
CA LEU A 293 -10.71 -6.08 -4.19
C LEU A 293 -11.39 -5.20 -5.24
N PHE A 294 -10.71 -4.13 -5.63
CA PHE A 294 -11.10 -3.20 -6.68
C PHE A 294 -9.90 -2.33 -7.08
N TRP A 295 -10.10 -1.45 -8.05
CA TRP A 295 -9.06 -0.53 -8.53
C TRP A 295 -9.63 0.83 -8.90
N ILE A 296 -8.71 1.78 -9.05
CA ILE A 296 -8.97 3.13 -9.53
C ILE A 296 -8.07 3.37 -10.73
N HIS A 297 -8.64 3.61 -11.90
CA HIS A 297 -7.91 4.07 -13.06
C HIS A 297 -7.86 5.59 -13.05
N LEU A 298 -6.65 6.14 -12.89
CA LEU A 298 -6.38 7.56 -12.89
C LEU A 298 -6.12 8.01 -14.34
N ASN A 299 -6.83 9.03 -14.78
CA ASN A 299 -6.60 9.67 -16.06
C ASN A 299 -6.94 11.16 -15.94
N MET A 300 -5.91 12.00 -16.01
CA MET A 300 -6.05 13.43 -15.89
C MET A 300 -5.03 14.14 -16.78
N ASP A 301 -5.49 15.06 -17.60
CA ASP A 301 -4.66 15.84 -18.52
C ASP A 301 -4.46 17.29 -18.06
N TYR A 302 -5.28 17.78 -17.12
CA TYR A 302 -5.22 19.16 -16.61
C TYR A 302 -5.63 19.22 -15.12
N PRO A 303 -4.97 19.97 -14.25
CA PRO A 303 -3.87 20.93 -14.44
C PRO A 303 -2.48 20.31 -14.56
N PHE A 304 -2.33 19.00 -14.53
CA PHE A 304 -1.11 18.23 -14.76
C PHE A 304 -1.47 16.89 -15.39
N ASN A 305 -0.53 16.34 -16.15
CA ASN A 305 -0.70 15.05 -16.79
C ASN A 305 -0.40 13.93 -15.77
N LEU A 306 -1.43 13.14 -15.42
CA LEU A 306 -1.30 12.02 -14.49
C LEU A 306 -2.16 10.85 -14.95
N LYS A 307 -1.50 9.74 -15.20
CA LYS A 307 -2.14 8.47 -15.55
C LYS A 307 -1.71 7.41 -14.55
N GLY A 308 -2.53 6.39 -14.37
CA GLY A 308 -2.14 5.31 -13.45
C GLY A 308 -3.29 4.41 -13.06
N ILE A 309 -2.94 3.35 -12.34
CA ILE A 309 -3.92 2.41 -11.79
C ILE A 309 -3.50 2.12 -10.35
N LEU A 310 -4.41 2.37 -9.42
CA LEU A 310 -4.25 2.01 -8.01
C LEU A 310 -5.13 0.81 -7.69
N TYR A 311 -4.56 -0.24 -7.13
CA TYR A 311 -5.24 -1.45 -6.71
C TYR A 311 -5.33 -1.53 -5.20
N PHE A 312 -6.48 -1.96 -4.72
CA PHE A 312 -6.71 -2.29 -3.32
C PHE A 312 -6.52 -3.80 -3.16
N PRO A 313 -5.35 -4.24 -2.64
CA PRO A 313 -5.07 -5.67 -2.49
C PRO A 313 -5.91 -6.25 -1.36
N LYS A 314 -6.22 -7.55 -1.45
CA LYS A 314 -6.74 -8.30 -0.32
C LYS A 314 -5.58 -8.63 0.63
N ILE A 315 -5.56 -7.98 1.81
CA ILE A 315 -4.50 -8.12 2.80
C ILE A 315 -4.88 -9.23 3.79
N ASN A 316 -4.01 -10.20 3.98
CA ASN A 316 -4.12 -11.13 5.08
C ASN A 316 -3.16 -10.67 6.19
N THR A 317 -3.70 -9.99 7.21
CA THR A 317 -2.94 -9.36 8.30
C THR A 317 -2.15 -10.34 9.17
N GLU A 318 -2.43 -11.66 9.07
CA GLU A 318 -1.71 -12.67 9.83
C GLU A 318 -0.37 -13.09 9.20
N TYR A 319 -0.23 -12.95 7.86
CA TYR A 319 0.91 -13.53 7.12
C TYR A 319 1.55 -12.57 6.10
N ASP A 320 0.85 -11.51 5.68
CA ASP A 320 1.35 -10.60 4.65
C ASP A 320 2.01 -9.37 5.29
N SER A 321 3.15 -8.94 4.75
CA SER A 321 3.67 -7.61 5.04
C SER A 321 2.67 -6.57 4.53
N ILE A 322 2.34 -5.60 5.36
CA ILE A 322 1.35 -4.55 5.05
C ILE A 322 1.91 -3.54 4.01
N GLU A 323 3.14 -3.74 3.54
CA GLU A 323 3.76 -2.85 2.57
C GLU A 323 3.21 -3.11 1.16
N GLY A 324 2.48 -2.13 0.66
CA GLY A 324 2.09 -2.05 -0.74
C GLY A 324 3.29 -1.69 -1.63
N LYS A 325 3.04 -1.67 -2.93
CA LYS A 325 4.06 -1.30 -3.91
C LYS A 325 3.46 -0.40 -4.98
N ILE A 326 3.73 0.90 -4.89
CA ILE A 326 3.34 1.87 -5.92
C ILE A 326 4.57 2.27 -6.71
N LYS A 327 4.56 1.90 -7.99
CA LYS A 327 5.62 2.19 -8.95
C LYS A 327 5.40 3.54 -9.60
N LEU A 328 6.37 4.43 -9.50
CA LEU A 328 6.33 5.74 -10.15
C LEU A 328 7.08 5.70 -11.47
N TYR A 329 6.40 6.23 -12.49
CA TYR A 329 6.93 6.42 -13.84
C TYR A 329 6.88 7.90 -14.23
N ASN A 330 7.72 8.27 -15.17
CA ASN A 330 7.70 9.55 -15.85
C ASN A 330 7.90 9.26 -17.34
N ASN A 331 6.92 9.57 -18.17
CA ASN A 331 6.91 9.18 -19.59
C ASN A 331 7.17 7.67 -19.79
N GLN A 332 6.48 6.83 -19.02
CA GLN A 332 6.61 5.36 -19.07
C GLN A 332 7.99 4.83 -18.65
N VAL A 333 8.90 5.68 -18.18
CA VAL A 333 10.21 5.32 -17.64
C VAL A 333 10.10 5.14 -16.12
N PHE A 334 10.53 4.00 -15.61
CA PHE A 334 10.51 3.73 -14.19
C PHE A 334 11.46 4.64 -13.41
N ILE A 335 10.95 5.26 -12.36
CA ILE A 335 11.68 6.17 -11.47
C ILE A 335 12.06 5.47 -10.17
N ALA A 336 11.07 5.11 -9.38
CA ALA A 336 11.25 4.44 -8.10
C ALA A 336 9.95 3.84 -7.57
N ASP A 337 10.06 3.05 -6.50
CA ASP A 337 8.91 2.52 -5.76
C ASP A 337 8.62 3.40 -4.54
N ASN A 338 7.34 3.55 -4.19
CA ASN A 338 6.84 4.11 -2.92
C ASN A 338 7.42 5.49 -2.53
N ILE A 339 7.46 6.42 -3.47
CA ILE A 339 7.97 7.78 -3.20
C ILE A 339 6.98 8.53 -2.30
N LYS A 340 7.38 8.78 -1.04
CA LYS A 340 6.55 9.38 0.03
C LYS A 340 6.08 10.79 -0.28
N GLU A 341 6.81 11.49 -1.10
CA GLU A 341 6.51 12.85 -1.51
C GLU A 341 5.26 12.91 -2.40
N VAL A 342 5.05 11.90 -3.25
CA VAL A 342 3.92 11.83 -4.19
C VAL A 342 2.75 11.03 -3.61
N ILE A 343 3.07 9.96 -2.87
CA ILE A 343 2.08 9.03 -2.37
C ILE A 343 1.81 9.33 -0.90
N PRO A 344 0.59 9.73 -0.51
CA PRO A 344 0.23 9.87 0.90
C PRO A 344 0.53 8.60 1.71
N GLU A 345 1.07 8.76 2.90
CA GLU A 345 1.53 7.65 3.75
C GLU A 345 0.46 6.56 3.95
N PHE A 346 -0.78 6.96 4.12
CA PHE A 346 -1.89 6.01 4.33
C PHE A 346 -2.25 5.19 3.08
N LEU A 347 -1.84 5.63 1.88
CA LEU A 347 -2.04 4.90 0.63
C LEU A 347 -0.88 3.95 0.28
N MET A 348 0.21 3.95 1.07
CA MET A 348 1.36 3.08 0.82
C MET A 348 1.09 1.59 1.02
N VAL A 349 -0.08 1.21 1.50
CA VAL A 349 -0.55 -0.18 1.56
C VAL A 349 -1.12 -0.66 0.23
N LEU A 350 -1.37 0.25 -0.72
CA LEU A 350 -1.89 -0.06 -2.04
C LEU A 350 -0.79 -0.58 -2.96
N LYS A 351 -1.20 -1.29 -3.99
CA LYS A 351 -0.36 -1.61 -5.14
C LYS A 351 -0.79 -0.76 -6.33
N GLY A 352 0.14 -0.27 -7.13
CA GLY A 352 -0.26 0.58 -8.24
C GLY A 352 0.90 1.03 -9.11
N VAL A 353 0.50 1.69 -10.19
CA VAL A 353 1.38 2.39 -11.13
C VAL A 353 0.88 3.80 -11.26
N ILE A 354 1.78 4.77 -11.18
CA ILE A 354 1.52 6.19 -11.41
C ILE A 354 2.54 6.68 -12.43
N ASP A 355 2.06 7.30 -13.48
CA ASP A 355 2.87 7.93 -14.53
C ASP A 355 2.51 9.41 -14.59
N CYS A 356 3.48 10.28 -14.33
CA CYS A 356 3.29 11.72 -14.32
C CYS A 356 4.51 12.43 -14.93
N PRO A 357 4.43 12.82 -16.21
CA PRO A 357 5.49 13.54 -16.91
C PRO A 357 5.92 14.86 -16.24
N ASP A 358 4.97 15.58 -15.66
CA ASP A 358 5.19 16.90 -15.06
C ASP A 358 5.93 16.88 -13.72
N LEU A 359 6.30 15.70 -13.20
CA LEU A 359 6.99 15.61 -11.91
C LEU A 359 8.39 16.23 -11.97
N PRO A 360 8.74 17.13 -11.04
CA PRO A 360 10.05 17.75 -10.96
C PRO A 360 11.09 16.74 -10.47
N LEU A 361 11.77 16.09 -11.40
CA LEU A 361 12.82 15.11 -11.13
C LEU A 361 14.18 15.80 -10.93
N ASN A 362 15.02 15.20 -10.08
CA ASN A 362 16.44 15.56 -10.04
C ASN A 362 17.16 15.09 -11.32
N VAL A 363 18.41 15.51 -11.49
CA VAL A 363 19.22 15.19 -12.67
C VAL A 363 19.37 13.68 -12.91
N SER A 364 19.48 12.90 -11.83
CA SER A 364 19.58 11.43 -11.91
C SER A 364 18.23 10.72 -12.02
N ARG A 365 17.12 11.46 -12.02
CA ARG A 365 15.75 10.92 -12.01
C ARG A 365 15.51 9.86 -10.92
N SER A 366 16.28 9.88 -9.84
CA SER A 366 16.15 8.93 -8.72
C SER A 366 15.39 9.51 -7.53
N ALA A 367 15.13 10.82 -7.54
CA ALA A 367 14.42 11.52 -6.49
C ALA A 367 13.66 12.74 -7.04
N LEU A 368 12.64 13.16 -6.32
CA LEU A 368 11.88 14.36 -6.62
C LEU A 368 12.51 15.59 -5.96
N GLN A 369 12.38 16.73 -6.62
CA GLN A 369 12.59 18.02 -5.96
C GLN A 369 11.33 18.32 -5.15
N ASN A 370 11.51 18.66 -3.86
CA ASN A 370 10.37 18.98 -2.99
C ASN A 370 9.74 20.32 -3.44
N ASP A 371 8.65 20.21 -4.20
CA ASP A 371 7.93 21.33 -4.76
C ASP A 371 6.44 21.27 -4.34
N GLY A 372 5.79 22.42 -4.26
CA GLY A 372 4.34 22.51 -4.04
C GLY A 372 3.49 21.80 -5.10
N PHE A 373 4.05 21.49 -6.25
CA PHE A 373 3.43 20.66 -7.29
C PHE A 373 3.19 19.21 -6.81
N VAL A 374 4.19 18.59 -6.19
CA VAL A 374 4.12 17.21 -5.67
C VAL A 374 2.99 17.06 -4.65
N THR A 375 2.81 18.06 -3.79
CA THR A 375 1.69 18.10 -2.83
C THR A 375 0.33 18.13 -3.53
N LYS A 376 0.20 18.84 -4.65
CA LYS A 376 -1.06 18.86 -5.42
C LYS A 376 -1.37 17.52 -6.05
N VAL A 377 -0.35 16.78 -6.50
CA VAL A 377 -0.52 15.41 -7.02
C VAL A 377 -1.01 14.49 -5.90
N ALA A 378 -0.38 14.54 -4.73
CA ALA A 378 -0.79 13.77 -3.56
C ALA A 378 -2.24 14.08 -3.12
N ASP A 379 -2.61 15.36 -3.04
CA ASP A 379 -3.98 15.80 -2.73
C ASP A 379 -5.01 15.28 -3.76
N TYR A 380 -4.63 15.25 -5.04
CA TYR A 380 -5.49 14.72 -6.10
C TYR A 380 -5.69 13.22 -5.98
N ILE A 381 -4.63 12.46 -5.72
CA ILE A 381 -4.70 11.02 -5.51
C ILE A 381 -5.61 10.72 -4.32
N SER A 382 -5.41 11.38 -3.18
CA SER A 382 -6.27 11.27 -1.99
C SER A 382 -7.74 11.54 -2.31
N LYS A 383 -8.00 12.60 -3.09
CA LYS A 383 -9.35 12.95 -3.54
C LYS A 383 -9.97 11.83 -4.38
N LYS A 384 -9.24 11.28 -5.35
CA LYS A 384 -9.76 10.21 -6.24
C LYS A 384 -10.05 8.92 -5.46
N VAL A 385 -9.24 8.61 -4.45
CA VAL A 385 -9.50 7.49 -3.55
C VAL A 385 -10.80 7.73 -2.78
N ALA A 386 -10.98 8.90 -2.17
CA ALA A 386 -12.22 9.25 -1.47
C ALA A 386 -13.45 9.22 -2.38
N ASP A 387 -13.34 9.77 -3.60
CA ASP A 387 -14.43 9.77 -4.59
C ASP A 387 -14.83 8.34 -4.98
N LYS A 388 -13.86 7.43 -5.16
CA LYS A 388 -14.12 6.00 -5.45
C LYS A 388 -14.83 5.31 -4.29
N LEU A 389 -14.36 5.49 -3.07
CA LEU A 389 -14.97 4.91 -1.87
C LEU A 389 -16.43 5.39 -1.70
N ASN A 390 -16.67 6.69 -1.80
CA ASN A 390 -18.00 7.27 -1.74
C ASN A 390 -18.90 6.81 -2.90
N GLY A 391 -18.32 6.65 -4.09
CA GLY A 391 -19.03 6.11 -5.25
C GLY A 391 -19.51 4.68 -4.98
N MET A 392 -18.64 3.80 -4.52
CA MET A 392 -19.00 2.41 -4.18
C MET A 392 -20.03 2.35 -3.05
N PHE A 393 -19.85 3.15 -2.00
CA PHE A 393 -20.82 3.26 -0.90
C PHE A 393 -22.24 3.59 -1.38
N LYS A 394 -22.37 4.48 -2.39
CA LYS A 394 -23.68 4.93 -2.90
C LYS A 394 -24.27 4.01 -3.97
N THR A 395 -23.45 3.42 -4.82
CA THR A 395 -23.90 2.72 -6.02
C THR A 395 -23.72 1.20 -5.96
N ASP A 396 -22.84 0.71 -5.08
CA ASP A 396 -22.48 -0.71 -4.94
C ASP A 396 -22.23 -1.07 -3.48
N ARG A 397 -23.25 -0.81 -2.67
CA ARG A 397 -23.22 -0.96 -1.20
C ARG A 397 -22.85 -2.37 -0.77
N GLU A 398 -23.36 -3.39 -1.45
CA GLU A 398 -23.12 -4.80 -1.11
C GLU A 398 -21.62 -5.16 -1.21
N ASN A 399 -20.95 -4.80 -2.32
CA ASN A 399 -19.52 -5.03 -2.45
C ASN A 399 -18.71 -4.14 -1.52
N TYR A 400 -19.14 -2.90 -1.26
CA TYR A 400 -18.47 -2.01 -0.31
C TYR A 400 -18.45 -2.61 1.11
N GLU A 401 -19.57 -3.14 1.59
CA GLU A 401 -19.66 -3.83 2.88
C GLU A 401 -18.80 -5.09 2.92
N LYS A 402 -18.80 -5.88 1.84
CA LYS A 402 -17.96 -7.08 1.73
C LYS A 402 -16.47 -6.80 1.84
N TYR A 403 -16.03 -5.63 1.34
CA TYR A 403 -14.63 -5.22 1.37
C TYR A 403 -14.27 -4.44 2.64
N TRP A 404 -15.27 -4.02 3.44
CA TRP A 404 -15.07 -3.09 4.54
C TRP A 404 -14.05 -3.58 5.58
N ASP A 405 -14.10 -4.84 5.95
CA ASP A 405 -13.17 -5.40 6.95
C ASP A 405 -11.71 -5.34 6.46
N ASP A 406 -11.48 -5.50 5.14
CA ASP A 406 -10.14 -5.40 4.54
C ASP A 406 -9.66 -3.95 4.38
N ILE A 407 -10.57 -3.00 4.06
CA ILE A 407 -10.21 -1.62 3.72
C ILE A 407 -10.31 -0.65 4.92
N SER A 408 -11.09 -0.96 5.94
CA SER A 408 -11.35 -0.06 7.06
C SER A 408 -10.10 0.39 7.82
N PRO A 409 -9.06 -0.44 8.08
CA PRO A 409 -7.90 0.00 8.83
C PRO A 409 -7.14 1.14 8.13
N PHE A 410 -6.95 1.07 6.81
CA PHE A 410 -6.23 2.12 6.10
C PHE A 410 -7.09 3.37 5.89
N ILE A 411 -8.42 3.23 5.72
CA ILE A 411 -9.34 4.39 5.67
C ILE A 411 -9.29 5.14 7.00
N LYS A 412 -9.37 4.43 8.12
CA LYS A 412 -9.25 5.01 9.46
C LYS A 412 -7.89 5.68 9.65
N PHE A 413 -6.80 5.05 9.19
CA PHE A 413 -5.49 5.65 9.21
C PHE A 413 -5.40 6.92 8.35
N GLY A 414 -6.03 6.92 7.18
CA GLY A 414 -6.16 8.09 6.32
C GLY A 414 -6.88 9.25 7.01
N CYS A 415 -7.97 8.99 7.71
CA CYS A 415 -8.70 10.01 8.48
C CYS A 415 -7.85 10.64 9.60
N LEU A 416 -6.98 9.83 10.23
CA LEU A 416 -6.08 10.30 11.29
C LEU A 416 -4.91 11.14 10.75
N LYS A 417 -4.48 10.90 9.51
CA LYS A 417 -3.32 11.57 8.89
C LYS A 417 -3.69 12.73 7.99
N ASP A 418 -4.85 12.68 7.34
CA ASP A 418 -5.32 13.68 6.37
C ASP A 418 -6.75 14.11 6.69
N GLU A 419 -6.88 15.29 7.30
CA GLU A 419 -8.18 15.84 7.68
C GLU A 419 -9.11 16.04 6.47
N LYS A 420 -8.56 16.48 5.31
CA LYS A 420 -9.34 16.67 4.08
C LYS A 420 -9.90 15.35 3.55
N PHE A 421 -9.11 14.27 3.67
CA PHE A 421 -9.57 12.93 3.33
C PHE A 421 -10.67 12.48 4.29
N GLY A 422 -10.47 12.64 5.60
CA GLY A 422 -11.44 12.30 6.63
C GLY A 422 -12.80 12.97 6.40
N GLU A 423 -12.81 14.28 6.12
CA GLU A 423 -14.05 15.01 5.83
C GLU A 423 -14.79 14.49 4.58
N LYS A 424 -14.05 13.99 3.58
CA LYS A 424 -14.66 13.46 2.36
C LYS A 424 -15.27 12.08 2.52
N VAL A 425 -14.70 11.23 3.38
CA VAL A 425 -15.16 9.84 3.56
C VAL A 425 -16.06 9.65 4.77
N LYS A 426 -16.32 10.68 5.57
CA LYS A 426 -17.07 10.60 6.83
C LYS A 426 -18.42 9.90 6.69
N ASP A 427 -19.18 10.19 5.62
CA ASP A 427 -20.51 9.64 5.40
C ASP A 427 -20.48 8.18 4.90
N SER A 428 -19.34 7.71 4.42
CA SER A 428 -19.13 6.33 3.94
C SER A 428 -18.42 5.44 4.95
N MET A 429 -18.14 5.94 6.15
CA MET A 429 -17.60 5.15 7.24
C MET A 429 -18.62 4.16 7.79
N LEU A 430 -18.21 2.91 7.96
CA LEU A 430 -19.06 1.86 8.45
C LEU A 430 -18.57 1.29 9.78
N PHE A 431 -19.54 0.84 10.56
CA PHE A 431 -19.35 0.16 11.82
C PHE A 431 -20.13 -1.16 11.78
N LYS A 432 -19.46 -2.24 12.08
CA LYS A 432 -20.07 -3.58 12.15
C LYS A 432 -20.71 -3.75 13.52
N ASN A 433 -21.99 -4.03 13.58
CA ASN A 433 -22.72 -4.22 14.84
C ASN A 433 -22.63 -5.67 15.34
N LEU A 434 -23.25 -5.96 16.49
CA LEU A 434 -23.28 -7.31 17.09
C LEU A 434 -24.00 -8.37 16.26
N ASP A 435 -24.84 -7.96 15.32
CA ASP A 435 -25.49 -8.85 14.34
C ASP A 435 -24.69 -8.97 13.03
N HIS A 436 -23.46 -8.45 13.01
CA HIS A 436 -22.58 -8.39 11.86
C HIS A 436 -23.14 -7.60 10.66
N LYS A 437 -24.04 -6.64 10.91
CA LYS A 437 -24.53 -5.68 9.92
C LYS A 437 -23.68 -4.42 9.95
N TYR A 438 -23.55 -3.78 8.79
CA TYR A 438 -22.79 -2.54 8.66
C TYR A 438 -23.69 -1.31 8.76
N LEU A 439 -23.40 -0.45 9.71
CA LEU A 439 -24.11 0.79 10.02
C LEU A 439 -23.22 2.00 9.75
N THR A 440 -23.78 3.13 9.37
CA THR A 440 -23.09 4.43 9.38
C THR A 440 -23.00 4.98 10.80
N LEU A 441 -22.19 6.03 11.00
CA LEU A 441 -22.15 6.70 12.32
C LEU A 441 -23.51 7.24 12.71
N GLU A 442 -24.26 7.81 11.78
CA GLU A 442 -25.63 8.30 12.03
C GLU A 442 -26.59 7.17 12.42
N ASP A 443 -26.49 6.02 11.75
CA ASP A 443 -27.30 4.85 12.12
C ASP A 443 -26.96 4.37 13.54
N CYS A 444 -25.68 4.39 13.94
CA CYS A 444 -25.25 4.07 15.30
C CYS A 444 -25.79 5.05 16.33
N ILE A 445 -25.81 6.35 16.02
CA ILE A 445 -26.39 7.39 16.90
C ILE A 445 -27.87 7.14 17.08
N LYS A 446 -28.62 6.91 15.99
CA LYS A 446 -30.07 6.62 16.04
C LYS A 446 -30.38 5.33 16.81
N ALA A 447 -29.61 4.28 16.58
CA ALA A 447 -29.78 3.00 17.29
C ALA A 447 -29.59 3.11 18.81
N ASN A 448 -28.78 4.09 19.27
CA ASN A 448 -28.53 4.37 20.67
C ASN A 448 -29.43 5.53 21.24
N GLY A 449 -30.49 5.90 20.53
CA GLY A 449 -31.48 6.89 21.00
C GLY A 449 -31.01 8.35 20.94
N GLY A 450 -29.96 8.65 20.17
CA GLY A 450 -29.44 10.00 19.94
C GLY A 450 -30.08 10.68 18.75
N GLU A 451 -30.02 12.02 18.74
CA GLU A 451 -30.48 12.86 17.64
C GLU A 451 -29.30 13.12 16.66
N THR A 452 -29.60 13.16 15.38
CA THR A 452 -28.58 13.45 14.37
C THR A 452 -28.32 14.95 14.27
N ALA A 453 -27.15 15.34 13.74
CA ALA A 453 -26.77 16.76 13.57
C ALA A 453 -27.74 17.55 12.67
N GLU A 454 -28.53 16.90 11.82
CA GLU A 454 -29.58 17.54 11.01
C GLU A 454 -30.84 17.83 11.84
N GLU A 455 -31.20 16.95 12.77
CA GLU A 455 -32.34 17.11 13.65
C GLU A 455 -32.09 18.22 14.70
N THR A 456 -30.86 18.28 15.25
CA THR A 456 -30.46 19.32 16.21
C THR A 456 -30.47 20.72 15.59
N LYS A 457 -30.11 20.89 14.31
CA LYS A 457 -30.16 22.16 13.57
C LYS A 457 -31.59 22.62 13.26
N ALA A 458 -32.54 21.72 13.21
CA ALA A 458 -33.96 22.04 12.98
C ALA A 458 -34.63 22.62 14.23
N GLU A 459 -34.14 22.29 15.42
CA GLU A 459 -34.68 22.80 16.70
C GLU A 459 -34.07 24.13 17.17
N GLU A 460 -32.83 24.46 16.73
CA GLU A 460 -32.15 25.73 17.09
C GLU A 460 -32.76 27.00 16.46
N THR A 461 -33.81 26.90 15.66
CA THR A 461 -34.52 28.07 15.11
C THR A 461 -35.52 28.72 16.03
N THR A 462 -35.63 28.32 17.29
CA THR A 462 -36.50 28.97 18.30
C THR A 462 -35.70 29.37 19.54
N ASP A 463 -35.38 30.69 19.57
CA ASP A 463 -35.00 31.52 20.72
C ASP A 463 -34.75 30.87 22.09
N SER A 464 -33.46 30.75 22.49
CA SER A 464 -32.97 31.16 23.83
C SER A 464 -31.44 30.92 23.94
N GLU A 465 -30.69 31.98 24.25
CA GLU A 465 -29.28 31.95 24.68
C GLU A 465 -29.17 31.30 26.09
N GLU A 466 -29.16 29.98 26.14
CA GLU A 466 -28.57 29.23 27.25
C GLU A 466 -27.75 28.11 26.62
N THR A 467 -26.44 28.11 26.89
CA THR A 467 -25.50 27.01 26.56
C THR A 467 -25.96 25.73 27.28
N LYS A 468 -26.91 25.02 26.70
CA LYS A 468 -27.21 23.63 27.09
C LYS A 468 -26.14 22.75 26.45
N GLU A 469 -25.36 22.09 27.29
CA GLU A 469 -24.52 20.97 26.82
C GLU A 469 -25.48 19.96 26.14
N THR A 470 -25.28 19.74 24.83
CA THR A 470 -26.02 18.73 24.08
C THR A 470 -25.77 17.37 24.72
N PRO A 471 -26.82 16.58 25.05
CA PRO A 471 -26.61 15.28 25.65
C PRO A 471 -25.80 14.38 24.70
N LYS A 472 -24.68 13.87 25.19
CA LYS A 472 -23.81 12.99 24.40
C LYS A 472 -24.44 11.60 24.28
N THR A 473 -24.55 11.09 23.06
CA THR A 473 -25.00 9.73 22.78
C THR A 473 -23.86 8.76 22.99
N ASN A 474 -24.04 7.77 23.86
CA ASN A 474 -23.05 6.71 24.07
C ASN A 474 -23.20 5.64 22.99
N ILE A 475 -22.14 5.43 22.19
CA ILE A 475 -22.03 4.30 21.27
C ILE A 475 -21.15 3.25 21.95
N PHE A 476 -21.73 2.08 22.19
CA PHE A 476 -21.00 0.98 22.82
C PHE A 476 -20.16 0.22 21.81
N TYR A 477 -18.99 -0.29 22.25
CA TYR A 477 -18.12 -1.07 21.36
C TYR A 477 -17.48 -2.29 22.01
N VAL A 478 -17.14 -3.27 21.17
CA VAL A 478 -16.50 -4.54 21.49
C VAL A 478 -15.15 -4.62 20.78
N THR A 479 -14.12 -5.07 21.46
CA THR A 479 -12.77 -5.27 20.86
C THR A 479 -12.48 -6.74 20.62
N ASN A 480 -13.08 -7.65 21.38
CA ASN A 480 -12.92 -9.09 21.23
C ASN A 480 -14.21 -9.81 21.58
N GLU A 481 -14.89 -10.34 20.57
CA GLU A 481 -16.20 -10.98 20.73
C GLU A 481 -16.14 -12.23 21.63
N GLN A 482 -15.05 -12.99 21.59
CA GLN A 482 -14.92 -14.21 22.39
C GLN A 482 -14.72 -13.87 23.87
N GLN A 483 -13.82 -12.96 24.19
CA GLN A 483 -13.56 -12.53 25.57
C GLN A 483 -14.75 -11.81 26.19
N GLN A 484 -15.41 -10.97 25.39
CA GLN A 484 -16.51 -10.11 25.85
C GLN A 484 -17.89 -10.75 25.65
N SER A 485 -17.95 -12.05 25.32
CA SER A 485 -19.20 -12.77 25.03
C SER A 485 -20.27 -12.65 26.11
N GLN A 486 -19.88 -12.61 27.39
CA GLN A 486 -20.77 -12.40 28.50
C GLN A 486 -21.47 -11.03 28.42
N TYR A 487 -20.72 -9.97 28.17
CA TYR A 487 -21.25 -8.61 28.02
C TYR A 487 -22.10 -8.47 26.76
N ILE A 488 -21.71 -9.09 25.66
CA ILE A 488 -22.47 -9.13 24.41
C ILE A 488 -23.86 -9.75 24.63
N ASN A 489 -23.92 -10.88 25.34
CA ASN A 489 -25.19 -11.53 25.64
C ASN A 489 -26.12 -10.63 26.48
N MET A 490 -25.57 -9.98 27.51
CA MET A 490 -26.30 -9.02 28.31
C MET A 490 -26.87 -7.87 27.50
N PHE A 491 -26.09 -7.30 26.58
CA PHE A 491 -26.53 -6.23 25.70
C PHE A 491 -27.64 -6.70 24.77
N LYS A 492 -27.50 -7.87 24.15
CA LYS A 492 -28.54 -8.46 23.27
C LYS A 492 -29.84 -8.76 24.01
N GLU A 493 -29.78 -9.29 25.23
CA GLU A 493 -30.98 -9.54 26.05
C GLU A 493 -31.72 -8.26 26.42
N GLN A 494 -31.00 -7.13 26.51
CA GLN A 494 -31.62 -5.83 26.79
C GLN A 494 -32.03 -5.09 25.51
N GLY A 495 -31.85 -5.70 24.32
CA GLY A 495 -32.13 -5.06 23.05
C GLY A 495 -31.21 -3.89 22.73
N GLN A 496 -30.04 -3.83 23.37
CA GLN A 496 -29.00 -2.84 23.09
C GLN A 496 -28.01 -3.38 22.06
N ASP A 497 -27.41 -2.48 21.29
CA ASP A 497 -26.41 -2.82 20.26
C ASP A 497 -25.06 -2.22 20.59
N ALA A 498 -24.01 -2.81 20.03
CA ALA A 498 -22.66 -2.31 20.11
C ALA A 498 -21.93 -2.53 18.78
N VAL A 499 -20.87 -1.77 18.52
CA VAL A 499 -20.05 -1.89 17.30
C VAL A 499 -18.79 -2.67 17.59
N ILE A 500 -18.35 -3.50 16.62
CA ILE A 500 -17.14 -4.32 16.71
C ILE A 500 -15.96 -3.50 16.20
N LEU A 501 -14.99 -3.24 17.07
CA LEU A 501 -13.77 -2.47 16.82
C LEU A 501 -12.55 -3.32 17.19
N ALA A 502 -12.17 -4.24 16.29
CA ALA A 502 -11.18 -5.26 16.58
C ALA A 502 -9.73 -4.87 16.24
N HIS A 503 -9.51 -3.72 15.57
CA HIS A 503 -8.19 -3.30 15.11
C HIS A 503 -7.53 -2.32 16.09
N ASN A 504 -6.21 -2.40 16.24
CA ASN A 504 -5.45 -1.51 17.13
C ASN A 504 -5.64 -0.01 16.81
N ILE A 505 -5.92 0.32 15.55
CA ILE A 505 -6.16 1.70 15.11
C ILE A 505 -7.49 2.26 15.61
N ASP A 506 -8.45 1.40 15.98
CA ASP A 506 -9.81 1.82 16.32
C ASP A 506 -9.84 2.73 17.54
N SER A 507 -8.97 2.51 18.52
CA SER A 507 -8.87 3.34 19.71
C SER A 507 -8.52 4.80 19.40
N ALA A 508 -7.54 5.02 18.50
CA ALA A 508 -7.18 6.35 18.03
C ALA A 508 -8.31 6.96 17.16
N PHE A 509 -8.95 6.10 16.35
CA PHE A 509 -10.00 6.53 15.45
C PHE A 509 -11.28 6.99 16.17
N ILE A 510 -11.75 6.25 17.20
CA ILE A 510 -12.90 6.69 17.99
C ILE A 510 -12.62 7.99 18.76
N THR A 511 -11.37 8.19 19.22
CA THR A 511 -10.96 9.46 19.84
C THR A 511 -11.04 10.62 18.85
N TYR A 512 -10.61 10.39 17.61
CA TYR A 512 -10.76 11.35 16.52
C TYR A 512 -12.23 11.67 16.24
N LEU A 513 -13.11 10.67 16.20
CA LEU A 513 -14.55 10.88 15.99
C LEU A 513 -15.20 11.69 17.12
N GLU A 514 -14.84 11.41 18.38
CA GLU A 514 -15.34 12.17 19.54
C GLU A 514 -14.90 13.63 19.52
N GLN A 515 -13.72 13.94 18.93
CA GLN A 515 -13.25 15.32 18.75
C GLN A 515 -13.98 16.04 17.61
N LYS A 516 -14.45 15.31 16.59
CA LYS A 516 -15.18 15.87 15.46
C LYS A 516 -16.68 15.96 15.68
N HIS A 517 -17.23 15.15 16.59
CA HIS A 517 -18.66 15.04 16.87
C HIS A 517 -18.90 15.22 18.38
N ASP A 518 -19.20 16.45 18.80
CA ASP A 518 -19.40 16.80 20.22
C ASP A 518 -20.56 16.02 20.89
N ASN A 519 -21.49 15.51 20.10
CA ASN A 519 -22.68 14.77 20.54
C ASN A 519 -22.45 13.25 20.66
N VAL A 520 -21.22 12.74 20.42
CA VAL A 520 -20.93 11.29 20.45
C VAL A 520 -19.86 10.98 21.48
N LYS A 521 -20.04 9.86 22.18
CA LYS A 521 -19.04 9.26 23.05
C LYS A 521 -18.98 7.75 22.81
N PHE A 522 -17.78 7.21 22.65
CA PHE A 522 -17.57 5.77 22.54
C PHE A 522 -17.23 5.17 23.90
N GLN A 523 -17.94 4.11 24.27
CA GLN A 523 -17.73 3.41 25.53
C GLN A 523 -17.67 1.90 25.28
N ARG A 524 -16.62 1.25 25.78
CA ARG A 524 -16.52 -0.20 25.66
C ARG A 524 -17.56 -0.87 26.55
N ILE A 525 -18.16 -1.97 26.10
CA ILE A 525 -19.28 -2.64 26.81
C ILE A 525 -18.92 -3.12 28.21
N ASP A 526 -17.64 -3.26 28.55
CA ASP A 526 -17.14 -3.68 29.86
C ASP A 526 -16.43 -2.53 30.62
N ALA A 527 -16.62 -1.27 30.21
CA ALA A 527 -16.02 -0.11 30.86
C ALA A 527 -16.75 0.33 32.15
N ASP A 528 -18.03 0.13 32.19
CA ASP A 528 -18.86 0.34 33.40
C ASP A 528 -20.18 -0.47 33.27
N VAL A 529 -20.81 -0.76 34.39
CA VAL A 529 -22.14 -1.37 34.36
C VAL A 529 -23.19 -0.29 34.08
N HIS A 530 -23.70 -0.34 32.86
CA HIS A 530 -24.75 0.60 32.44
C HIS A 530 -25.98 0.47 33.35
N GLU A 531 -26.65 1.59 33.64
CA GLU A 531 -27.86 1.65 34.48
C GLU A 531 -28.94 0.67 34.02
N SER A 532 -29.04 0.42 32.72
CA SER A 532 -30.01 -0.53 32.14
C SER A 532 -29.78 -1.99 32.57
N LEU A 533 -28.55 -2.35 32.98
CA LEU A 533 -28.17 -3.69 33.43
C LEU A 533 -28.39 -3.89 34.94
N LYS A 534 -28.63 -2.81 35.68
CA LYS A 534 -28.90 -2.84 37.12
C LYS A 534 -30.37 -3.06 37.39
N ALA A 535 -30.64 -3.80 38.44
CA ALA A 535 -31.98 -3.88 39.02
C ALA A 535 -32.13 -2.83 40.14
N GLU A 536 -33.30 -2.26 40.30
CA GLU A 536 -33.55 -1.29 41.35
C GLU A 536 -33.53 -1.96 42.73
N VAL A 537 -32.82 -1.32 43.67
CA VAL A 537 -32.83 -1.73 45.09
C VAL A 537 -33.93 -0.98 45.81
N ALA A 538 -34.86 -1.72 46.42
CA ALA A 538 -35.95 -1.12 47.18
C ALA A 538 -35.41 -0.26 48.33
N GLU A 539 -36.06 0.86 48.60
CA GLU A 539 -35.66 1.80 49.68
C GLU A 539 -35.46 1.12 51.03
N GLU A 540 -36.30 0.12 51.32
CA GLU A 540 -36.27 -0.64 52.57
C GLU A 540 -35.06 -1.58 52.68
N GLU A 541 -34.45 -1.96 51.57
CA GLU A 541 -33.29 -2.88 51.50
C GLU A 541 -31.94 -2.15 51.44
N LYS A 542 -31.92 -0.85 51.19
CA LYS A 542 -30.69 -0.06 50.96
C LYS A 542 -29.69 -0.12 52.12
N GLU A 543 -30.16 -0.08 53.38
CA GLU A 543 -29.26 -0.15 54.55
C GLU A 543 -28.59 -1.53 54.69
N THR A 544 -29.36 -2.59 54.46
CA THR A 544 -28.85 -3.97 54.53
C THR A 544 -27.92 -4.26 53.36
N PHE A 545 -28.26 -3.78 52.18
CA PHE A 545 -27.47 -3.87 50.98
C PHE A 545 -26.10 -3.19 51.18
N GLN A 546 -26.07 -1.97 51.73
CA GLN A 546 -24.79 -1.24 51.96
C GLN A 546 -23.91 -1.97 52.99
N LYS A 547 -24.47 -2.51 54.07
CA LYS A 547 -23.70 -3.29 55.09
C LYS A 547 -23.13 -4.57 54.48
N ASN A 548 -23.83 -5.24 53.58
CA ASN A 548 -23.34 -6.42 52.86
C ASN A 548 -22.22 -6.03 51.87
N ALA A 549 -22.38 -4.92 51.17
CA ALA A 549 -21.39 -4.39 50.24
C ALA A 549 -20.06 -4.05 50.95
N ASP A 550 -20.11 -3.37 52.11
CA ASP A 550 -18.95 -3.04 52.92
C ASP A 550 -18.25 -4.32 53.40
N SER A 551 -19.02 -5.31 53.85
CA SER A 551 -18.48 -6.60 54.31
C SER A 551 -17.84 -7.40 53.18
N LEU A 552 -18.44 -7.46 51.99
CA LEU A 552 -17.86 -8.11 50.84
C LEU A 552 -16.57 -7.45 50.41
N THR A 553 -16.52 -6.12 50.43
CA THR A 553 -15.33 -5.35 50.07
C THR A 553 -14.15 -5.70 51.04
N GLU A 554 -14.39 -5.76 52.33
CA GLU A 554 -13.37 -6.15 53.32
C GLU A 554 -12.90 -7.59 53.12
N ILE A 555 -13.79 -8.54 52.87
CA ILE A 555 -13.48 -9.95 52.66
C ILE A 555 -12.60 -10.11 51.42
N PHE A 556 -13.00 -9.54 50.26
CA PHE A 556 -12.25 -9.64 49.01
C PHE A 556 -10.88 -8.99 49.08
N ARG A 557 -10.77 -7.79 49.70
CA ARG A 557 -9.47 -7.13 49.91
C ARG A 557 -8.54 -7.99 50.77
N LYS A 558 -9.04 -8.58 51.81
CA LYS A 558 -8.25 -9.47 52.69
C LYS A 558 -7.82 -10.75 51.98
N VAL A 559 -8.73 -11.43 51.28
CA VAL A 559 -8.44 -12.70 50.59
C VAL A 559 -7.48 -12.52 49.45
N LEU A 560 -7.61 -11.42 48.69
CA LEU A 560 -6.74 -11.12 47.53
C LEU A 560 -5.48 -10.38 47.92
N ASN A 561 -5.30 -10.07 49.22
CA ASN A 561 -4.16 -9.29 49.76
C ASN A 561 -3.94 -7.98 48.98
N ASN A 562 -5.04 -7.30 48.62
CA ASN A 562 -5.02 -6.04 47.87
C ASN A 562 -5.93 -5.01 48.53
N GLU A 563 -5.37 -4.16 49.38
CA GLU A 563 -6.09 -3.11 50.07
C GLU A 563 -6.65 -2.01 49.18
N LYS A 564 -6.07 -1.85 48.00
CA LYS A 564 -6.49 -0.83 47.02
C LYS A 564 -7.54 -1.35 46.02
N LEU A 565 -7.93 -2.61 46.12
CA LEU A 565 -8.93 -3.17 45.21
C LEU A 565 -10.24 -2.40 45.34
N ASP A 566 -10.72 -1.86 44.23
CA ASP A 566 -12.06 -1.26 44.15
C ASP A 566 -13.10 -2.36 43.95
N VAL A 567 -13.98 -2.53 44.93
CA VAL A 567 -15.05 -3.55 44.88
C VAL A 567 -16.39 -2.82 44.96
N LYS A 568 -17.19 -3.01 43.92
CA LYS A 568 -18.58 -2.51 43.86
C LYS A 568 -19.54 -3.68 43.93
N VAL A 569 -20.57 -3.54 44.73
CA VAL A 569 -21.62 -4.53 44.80
C VAL A 569 -22.88 -3.94 44.16
N GLU A 570 -23.39 -4.62 43.17
CA GLU A 570 -24.54 -4.16 42.40
C GLU A 570 -25.59 -5.28 42.30
N LYS A 571 -26.82 -4.92 42.13
CA LYS A 571 -27.90 -5.86 41.84
C LYS A 571 -28.05 -5.92 40.31
N LEU A 572 -27.68 -7.03 39.71
CA LEU A 572 -27.77 -7.19 38.27
C LEU A 572 -29.07 -7.89 37.87
N LYS A 573 -29.61 -7.53 36.70
CA LYS A 573 -30.85 -8.18 36.17
C LYS A 573 -30.60 -9.65 35.78
N ASP A 574 -29.38 -10.01 35.37
CA ASP A 574 -28.99 -11.39 35.10
C ASP A 574 -28.44 -12.04 36.38
N GLU A 575 -29.20 -12.95 36.96
CA GLU A 575 -28.82 -13.67 38.18
C GLU A 575 -27.71 -14.70 37.95
N ASN A 576 -27.38 -15.08 36.72
CA ASN A 576 -26.33 -16.05 36.41
C ASN A 576 -24.92 -15.44 36.48
N ILE A 577 -24.79 -14.13 36.46
CA ILE A 577 -23.51 -13.43 36.52
C ILE A 577 -23.14 -13.18 37.99
N ALA A 578 -22.05 -13.83 38.44
CA ALA A 578 -21.59 -13.70 39.82
C ALA A 578 -20.65 -12.49 40.03
N SER A 579 -19.77 -12.23 39.07
CA SER A 579 -18.75 -11.19 39.17
C SER A 579 -18.31 -10.69 37.78
N MET A 580 -17.89 -9.43 37.73
CA MET A 580 -17.39 -8.78 36.52
C MET A 580 -16.16 -7.91 36.86
N ALA A 581 -15.23 -7.77 35.96
CA ALA A 581 -14.14 -6.81 36.05
C ALA A 581 -14.38 -5.64 35.11
N VAL A 582 -14.30 -4.42 35.63
CA VAL A 582 -14.55 -3.20 34.87
C VAL A 582 -13.33 -2.29 34.99
N LEU A 583 -12.87 -1.75 33.86
CA LEU A 583 -11.79 -0.77 33.80
C LEU A 583 -12.33 0.52 33.17
N SER A 584 -12.04 1.67 33.78
CA SER A 584 -12.49 2.94 33.19
C SER A 584 -11.97 3.11 31.76
N GLU A 585 -12.79 3.73 30.91
CA GLU A 585 -12.45 3.96 29.50
C GLU A 585 -11.12 4.71 29.33
N GLU A 586 -10.87 5.70 30.16
CA GLU A 586 -9.63 6.49 30.14
C GLU A 586 -8.39 5.65 30.47
N SER A 587 -8.46 4.84 31.50
CA SER A 587 -7.36 3.93 31.91
C SER A 587 -7.04 2.92 30.81
N ARG A 588 -8.05 2.42 30.15
CA ARG A 588 -7.91 1.47 29.07
C ARG A 588 -7.28 2.08 27.82
N ARG A 589 -7.78 3.24 27.38
CA ARG A 589 -7.19 3.95 26.21
C ARG A 589 -5.73 4.29 26.46
N MET A 590 -5.39 4.61 27.70
CA MET A 590 -3.99 4.83 28.09
C MET A 590 -3.16 3.54 28.00
N GLU A 591 -3.70 2.40 28.44
CA GLU A 591 -3.02 1.09 28.35
C GLU A 591 -2.82 0.66 26.90
N GLU A 592 -3.83 0.82 26.06
CA GLU A 592 -3.74 0.51 24.61
C GLU A 592 -2.75 1.43 23.90
N MET A 593 -2.74 2.72 24.23
CA MET A 593 -1.76 3.66 23.69
C MET A 593 -0.32 3.29 24.11
N MET A 594 -0.10 2.90 25.36
CA MET A 594 1.23 2.43 25.84
C MET A 594 1.68 1.16 25.11
N LYS A 595 0.77 0.22 24.85
CA LYS A 595 1.07 -0.99 24.06
C LYS A 595 1.48 -0.63 22.63
N MET A 596 0.83 0.32 22.02
CA MET A 596 1.12 0.78 20.65
C MET A 596 2.51 1.44 20.54
N TYR A 597 2.97 2.14 21.59
CA TYR A 597 4.31 2.74 21.66
C TYR A 597 5.42 1.78 22.14
N GLY A 598 5.15 0.47 22.26
CA GLY A 598 6.15 -0.51 22.68
C GLY A 598 6.48 -0.47 24.18
N MET A 599 5.73 0.27 24.96
CA MET A 599 5.88 0.40 26.42
C MET A 599 5.05 -0.63 27.21
N GLY A 600 4.52 -1.67 26.55
CA GLY A 600 3.61 -2.69 27.12
C GLY A 600 4.19 -3.58 28.24
N GLY A 601 5.43 -3.35 28.67
CA GLY A 601 6.06 -4.07 29.79
C GLY A 601 6.20 -3.24 31.08
N MET A 602 5.78 -1.98 31.10
CA MET A 602 5.76 -1.19 32.33
C MET A 602 4.49 -1.49 33.13
N ASP A 603 4.67 -1.77 34.41
CA ASP A 603 3.58 -2.05 35.35
C ASP A 603 2.58 -0.88 35.37
N THR A 604 1.41 -1.08 34.76
CA THR A 604 0.34 -0.09 34.65
C THR A 604 -0.25 0.30 36.01
N GLY A 605 0.05 -0.45 37.08
CA GLY A 605 -0.31 -0.11 38.46
C GLY A 605 0.22 1.24 38.94
N MET A 606 1.24 1.80 38.26
CA MET A 606 1.82 3.10 38.64
C MET A 606 1.01 4.30 38.13
N PHE A 607 0.08 4.11 37.18
CA PHE A 607 -0.72 5.16 36.52
C PHE A 607 -2.23 5.08 36.79
N GLY A 608 -2.66 4.33 37.81
CA GLY A 608 -4.05 4.42 38.31
C GLY A 608 -5.08 3.50 37.64
N GLY A 609 -4.67 2.55 36.81
CA GLY A 609 -5.58 1.65 36.09
C GLY A 609 -5.84 0.33 36.81
N GLN A 610 -6.34 0.32 38.06
CA GLN A 610 -6.85 -0.91 38.65
C GLN A 610 -8.29 -1.17 38.20
N ALA A 611 -8.56 -2.40 37.74
CA ALA A 611 -9.92 -2.82 37.42
C ALA A 611 -10.77 -2.87 38.70
N SER A 612 -11.98 -2.31 38.64
CA SER A 612 -12.98 -2.46 39.69
C SER A 612 -13.62 -3.84 39.56
N LEU A 613 -13.73 -4.55 40.68
CA LEU A 613 -14.46 -5.80 40.76
C LEU A 613 -15.95 -5.52 41.10
N ILE A 614 -16.86 -5.92 40.22
CA ILE A 614 -18.28 -5.83 40.47
C ILE A 614 -18.78 -7.21 40.88
N LEU A 615 -19.54 -7.26 41.99
CA LEU A 615 -20.16 -8.46 42.53
C LEU A 615 -21.67 -8.34 42.43
N ASN A 616 -22.34 -9.36 41.90
CA ASN A 616 -23.80 -9.40 41.84
C ASN A 616 -24.37 -9.87 43.20
N ALA A 617 -25.06 -8.99 43.90
CA ALA A 617 -25.62 -9.26 45.21
C ALA A 617 -26.64 -10.41 45.22
N ASP A 618 -27.36 -10.65 44.12
CA ASP A 618 -28.38 -11.68 44.03
C ASP A 618 -27.83 -13.06 43.65
N HIS A 619 -26.55 -13.12 43.26
CA HIS A 619 -25.97 -14.40 42.89
C HIS A 619 -25.67 -15.31 44.08
N PRO A 620 -26.07 -16.60 44.05
CA PRO A 620 -25.92 -17.54 45.20
C PRO A 620 -24.52 -17.64 45.77
N LEU A 621 -23.44 -17.60 44.95
CA LEU A 621 -22.06 -17.64 45.44
C LEU A 621 -21.67 -16.37 46.21
N VAL A 622 -22.19 -15.20 45.82
CA VAL A 622 -21.92 -13.93 46.50
C VAL A 622 -22.69 -13.90 47.83
N GLN A 623 -23.93 -14.36 47.84
CA GLN A 623 -24.73 -14.50 49.06
C GLN A 623 -24.08 -15.49 50.05
N TYR A 624 -23.56 -16.62 49.55
CA TYR A 624 -22.80 -17.58 50.37
C TYR A 624 -21.61 -16.92 51.08
N VAL A 625 -20.84 -16.05 50.41
CA VAL A 625 -19.69 -15.32 50.99
C VAL A 625 -20.16 -14.39 52.12
N VAL A 626 -21.31 -13.70 51.93
CA VAL A 626 -21.91 -12.82 52.97
C VAL A 626 -22.35 -13.60 54.20
N GLU A 627 -22.98 -14.76 54.00
CA GLU A 627 -23.53 -15.59 55.09
C GLU A 627 -22.43 -16.35 55.87
N ASN A 628 -21.34 -16.74 55.20
CA ASN A 628 -20.31 -17.64 55.76
C ASN A 628 -18.92 -16.96 55.81
N LYS A 629 -18.85 -15.76 56.37
CA LYS A 629 -17.64 -14.90 56.35
C LYS A 629 -16.29 -15.58 56.77
N GLU A 630 -16.33 -16.58 57.64
CA GLU A 630 -15.18 -17.34 58.11
C GLU A 630 -15.18 -18.82 57.63
N GLY A 631 -15.97 -19.13 56.60
CA GLY A 631 -16.11 -20.48 56.09
C GLY A 631 -14.83 -21.00 55.38
N GLU A 632 -14.53 -22.31 55.48
CA GLU A 632 -13.33 -22.94 54.86
C GLU A 632 -13.22 -22.71 53.35
N ASN A 633 -14.36 -22.50 52.63
CA ASN A 633 -14.40 -22.33 51.18
C ASN A 633 -14.44 -20.87 50.75
N VAL A 634 -14.61 -19.90 51.63
CA VAL A 634 -14.76 -18.47 51.28
C VAL A 634 -13.53 -17.96 50.51
N GLU A 635 -12.34 -18.31 50.97
CA GLU A 635 -11.11 -17.92 50.25
C GLU A 635 -11.04 -18.46 48.84
N LEU A 636 -11.43 -19.74 48.64
CA LEU A 636 -11.44 -20.39 47.33
C LEU A 636 -12.45 -19.74 46.40
N ILE A 637 -13.67 -19.46 46.91
CA ILE A 637 -14.75 -18.85 46.12
C ILE A 637 -14.40 -17.41 45.76
N CYS A 638 -13.89 -16.59 46.65
CA CYS A 638 -13.50 -15.20 46.35
C CYS A 638 -12.41 -15.14 45.29
N LYS A 639 -11.35 -16.00 45.40
CA LYS A 639 -10.33 -16.08 44.38
C LYS A 639 -10.86 -16.58 43.03
N GLN A 640 -11.81 -17.52 43.07
CA GLN A 640 -12.44 -18.04 41.83
C GLN A 640 -13.27 -16.97 41.15
N LEU A 641 -14.12 -16.25 41.90
CA LEU A 641 -14.93 -15.15 41.36
C LEU A 641 -14.07 -14.02 40.78
N TYR A 642 -12.97 -13.70 41.44
CA TYR A 642 -12.04 -12.69 40.96
C TYR A 642 -11.39 -13.11 39.64
N ASP A 643 -10.90 -14.35 39.56
CA ASP A 643 -10.25 -14.84 38.34
C ASP A 643 -11.25 -15.03 37.19
N LEU A 644 -12.49 -15.44 37.47
CA LEU A 644 -13.55 -15.50 36.47
C LEU A 644 -13.89 -14.12 35.92
N ALA A 645 -13.95 -13.10 36.78
CA ALA A 645 -14.15 -11.71 36.36
C ALA A 645 -13.00 -11.21 35.48
N LEU A 646 -11.75 -11.55 35.86
CA LEU A 646 -10.58 -11.16 35.05
C LEU A 646 -10.53 -11.88 33.70
N LEU A 647 -10.90 -13.16 33.62
CA LEU A 647 -10.91 -13.94 32.38
C LEU A 647 -11.84 -13.35 31.31
N ALA A 648 -12.96 -12.77 31.75
CA ALA A 648 -13.87 -12.06 30.85
C ALA A 648 -13.30 -10.72 30.36
N HIS A 649 -12.26 -10.21 31.02
CA HIS A 649 -11.65 -8.91 30.74
C HIS A 649 -10.31 -9.01 29.99
N LYS A 650 -9.42 -9.93 30.47
CA LYS A 650 -8.09 -10.16 29.90
C LYS A 650 -7.62 -11.61 30.11
N PRO A 651 -6.70 -12.13 29.26
CA PRO A 651 -6.08 -13.42 29.52
C PRO A 651 -5.34 -13.42 30.88
N LEU A 652 -5.47 -14.51 31.64
CA LEU A 652 -4.68 -14.75 32.83
C LEU A 652 -3.22 -15.09 32.44
N SER A 653 -2.27 -14.68 33.28
CA SER A 653 -0.88 -15.12 33.13
C SER A 653 -0.78 -16.67 33.28
N PRO A 654 0.27 -17.32 32.76
CA PRO A 654 0.44 -18.77 32.88
C PRO A 654 0.36 -19.29 34.33
N GLN A 655 0.88 -18.52 35.30
CA GLN A 655 0.82 -18.87 36.71
C GLN A 655 -0.60 -18.74 37.27
N GLU A 656 -1.30 -17.63 36.98
CA GLU A 656 -2.68 -17.43 37.38
C GLU A 656 -3.62 -18.47 36.77
N MET A 657 -3.45 -18.81 35.50
CA MET A 657 -4.22 -19.84 34.81
C MET A 657 -4.02 -21.21 35.49
N THR A 658 -2.76 -21.55 35.84
CA THR A 658 -2.47 -22.80 36.56
C THR A 658 -3.15 -22.85 37.93
N ALA A 659 -3.09 -21.74 38.69
CA ALA A 659 -3.75 -21.63 39.98
C ALA A 659 -5.28 -21.70 39.86
N PHE A 660 -5.85 -21.05 38.85
CA PHE A 660 -7.29 -21.09 38.52
C PHE A 660 -7.76 -22.52 38.24
N VAL A 661 -7.05 -23.27 37.37
CA VAL A 661 -7.42 -24.66 37.04
C VAL A 661 -7.31 -25.58 38.27
N GLN A 662 -6.25 -25.43 39.08
CA GLN A 662 -6.10 -26.21 40.32
C GLN A 662 -7.22 -25.94 41.31
N ARG A 663 -7.61 -24.68 41.51
CA ARG A 663 -8.69 -24.26 42.38
C ARG A 663 -10.04 -24.75 41.89
N SER A 664 -10.30 -24.64 40.56
CA SER A 664 -11.54 -25.18 39.95
C SER A 664 -11.68 -26.69 40.23
N ASN A 665 -10.62 -27.46 40.06
CA ASN A 665 -10.59 -28.89 40.37
C ASN A 665 -10.83 -29.17 41.89
N GLN A 666 -10.34 -28.30 42.76
CA GLN A 666 -10.53 -28.44 44.20
C GLN A 666 -11.98 -28.20 44.61
N ILE A 667 -12.62 -27.17 44.01
CA ILE A 667 -14.03 -26.86 44.23
C ILE A 667 -14.93 -28.02 43.76
N MET A 668 -14.70 -28.56 42.57
CA MET A 668 -15.44 -29.71 42.05
C MET A 668 -15.30 -30.97 42.93
N ARG A 669 -14.10 -31.22 43.46
CA ARG A 669 -13.89 -32.36 44.40
C ARG A 669 -14.60 -32.17 45.73
N SER A 670 -14.76 -30.96 46.21
CA SER A 670 -15.53 -30.68 47.45
C SER A 670 -17.00 -31.00 47.30
N GLU A 671 -17.60 -30.71 46.16
CA GLU A 671 -18.98 -31.05 45.80
C GLU A 671 -19.17 -32.57 45.66
N GLU A 672 -18.25 -33.30 45.00
CA GLU A 672 -18.31 -34.75 44.91
C GLU A 672 -18.32 -35.45 46.28
N ARG A 673 -17.52 -34.92 47.23
CA ARG A 673 -17.53 -35.41 48.63
C ARG A 673 -18.85 -35.15 49.34
N ARG A 674 -19.52 -34.03 49.06
CA ARG A 674 -20.83 -33.64 49.66
C ARG A 674 -21.93 -34.58 49.12
N VAL A 675 -22.01 -34.74 47.80
CA VAL A 675 -22.98 -35.67 47.17
C VAL A 675 -22.75 -37.11 47.61
N GLY A 676 -21.49 -37.57 47.72
CA GLY A 676 -21.15 -38.91 48.21
C GLY A 676 -21.48 -39.14 49.68
N LYS A 677 -21.49 -38.10 50.53
CA LYS A 677 -21.94 -38.18 51.93
C LYS A 677 -23.48 -38.25 52.03
N GLU A 678 -24.22 -37.45 51.24
CA GLU A 678 -25.69 -37.49 51.19
C GLU A 678 -26.22 -38.82 50.64
N CYS A 679 -25.56 -39.44 49.67
CA CYS A 679 -25.88 -40.75 49.19
C CYS A 679 -25.59 -41.89 50.20
N ARG A 680 -24.68 -41.68 51.18
CA ARG A 680 -24.40 -42.66 52.25
C ARG A 680 -25.24 -42.48 53.47
N SER A 681 -25.94 -41.34 53.60
CA SER A 681 -26.88 -41.04 54.69
C SER A 681 -28.35 -41.37 54.38
N ARG A 682 -28.65 -41.84 53.17
CA ARG A 682 -29.90 -42.46 52.76
C ARG A 682 -29.64 -43.98 52.62
#